data_73cc5247ed84fd6fedfb8a58c2076e3e
#
_entry.id   73cc5247ed84fd6fedfb8a58c2076e3e
#
_cell.length_a   1.000
_cell.length_b   1.000
_cell.length_c   1.000
_cell.angle_alpha   90.00
_cell.angle_beta   90.00
_cell.angle_gamma   90.00
#
_symmetry.space_group_name_H-M   'P 1'
#
loop_
_entity.id
_entity.type
_entity.pdbx_description
1 polymer ?
#
loop_
_entity_poly.entity_id
_entity_poly.type
_entity_poly.pdbx_seq_one_letter_code
_entity_poly.pdbx_strand_id
1 'polypeptide(L)'
;MANIDEKLNLTRNIGIMAHIDAGKTTTSERILFYTGLTHKIGEVHDGAATMDWMEQEQERGITITSAATTAFWNYAGKKYKINLIDTPGHVDFTVEVERSLRVLDGAVAAFCAVGGVEPQSDTVWRQADKYNVPRIGYVNKMDRSGANFFEVVRQVREVLGANPVAIQVPIGAEETFKGVVDLITMQAYFWHDETMGAEYSKEEIPASLKDECDTMRDKMLETLAEFDDEFMEKYFDDPSTITEDEIRRVLRKATLAMQVVPMICGSSFKNKGVQCLLDDVCAFLPSPEDAGEIIGKNPDDPDKEEKRRPIFEEPMCALAFKIATDPYVGRLCFFRVYSGQVDAGSYVFNTRSGKKERVSRLFQMHSNKQNPMESIGCGDIGAGVGFKDIRTGDTLCDENHPITLEAMEFPDPVIGIAVEPKTQKDLDKLGVGLQKLAEEDPTFRVETNEETGQTVISGMGELHLDIIIDRLRREFKVECNQGRPQVTYKEAITKSCELREVFKKQTGGRGKFADIIVRIEPVDEGFEGNLQFIDEVKGGNIPKEFIPSVQKGFVTAMKNGVLAGYPVEHLKVTLLDGSFHPVDSDQLSFELCAIQAFKKACAQAGPCLLEPIMKIEVVTPEESMGDVISDLNKRRGQVEGMENSRSGARIVKAKAPLAEMFGYVTALRTITSGRATSTMSFSHYAEVSTSIAKAVLEECQGRTDLLK
;
A
#
# COMPACT_ATOMS: atom_id res chain seq x y z
N MET A 1 -27.37 -24.56 14.40
CA MET A 1 -26.21 -23.67 14.50
C MET A 1 -25.12 -24.32 13.67
N ALA A 2 -24.70 -23.71 12.56
CA ALA A 2 -23.53 -24.18 11.84
C ALA A 2 -22.33 -24.08 12.78
N ASN A 3 -21.46 -25.08 12.76
CA ASN A 3 -20.27 -25.12 13.60
C ASN A 3 -19.46 -23.83 13.33
N ILE A 4 -18.94 -23.18 14.36
CA ILE A 4 -18.25 -21.89 14.27
C ILE A 4 -17.07 -21.99 13.31
N ASP A 5 -16.34 -23.11 13.33
CA ASP A 5 -15.25 -23.44 12.41
C ASP A 5 -15.72 -23.50 10.94
N GLU A 6 -16.93 -23.96 10.69
CA GLU A 6 -17.49 -24.00 9.33
C GLU A 6 -17.73 -22.60 8.75
N LYS A 7 -18.04 -21.59 9.59
CA LYS A 7 -18.19 -20.20 9.13
C LYS A 7 -16.85 -19.58 8.72
N LEU A 8 -15.77 -19.84 9.44
CA LEU A 8 -14.43 -19.36 9.10
C LEU A 8 -13.95 -19.94 7.78
N ASN A 9 -14.12 -21.25 7.60
CA ASN A 9 -13.77 -21.96 6.38
C ASN A 9 -14.55 -21.47 5.14
N LEU A 10 -15.74 -20.94 5.32
CA LEU A 10 -16.60 -20.39 4.25
C LEU A 10 -16.44 -18.88 4.09
N THR A 11 -15.48 -18.24 4.76
CA THR A 11 -15.18 -16.82 4.60
C THR A 11 -13.99 -16.63 3.66
N ARG A 12 -14.03 -15.60 2.83
CA ARG A 12 -12.93 -15.16 1.96
C ARG A 12 -12.76 -13.66 2.09
N ASN A 13 -11.60 -13.22 2.57
CA ASN A 13 -11.21 -11.80 2.61
C ASN A 13 -10.31 -11.55 1.42
N ILE A 14 -10.83 -10.96 0.37
CA ILE A 14 -10.12 -10.81 -0.89
C ILE A 14 -10.04 -9.35 -1.34
N GLY A 15 -8.96 -9.03 -2.04
CA GLY A 15 -8.80 -7.78 -2.76
C GLY A 15 -8.64 -8.00 -4.25
N ILE A 16 -9.08 -7.02 -5.05
CA ILE A 16 -8.77 -6.99 -6.47
C ILE A 16 -7.62 -6.01 -6.67
N MET A 17 -6.48 -6.52 -7.06
CA MET A 17 -5.29 -5.76 -7.38
C MET A 17 -5.06 -5.72 -8.89
N ALA A 18 -4.77 -4.54 -9.43
CA ALA A 18 -4.61 -4.36 -10.86
C ALA A 18 -3.87 -3.04 -11.16
N HIS A 19 -3.27 -2.95 -12.34
CA HIS A 19 -2.86 -1.66 -12.88
C HIS A 19 -4.08 -0.81 -13.31
N ILE A 20 -3.82 0.47 -13.60
CA ILE A 20 -4.85 1.38 -14.13
C ILE A 20 -5.42 0.78 -15.42
N ASP A 21 -6.72 0.88 -15.61
CA ASP A 21 -7.43 0.38 -16.78
C ASP A 21 -7.41 -1.15 -17.01
N ALA A 22 -6.96 -1.99 -16.07
CA ALA A 22 -7.13 -3.44 -16.19
C ALA A 22 -8.61 -3.91 -16.07
N GLY A 23 -9.50 -3.00 -15.66
CA GLY A 23 -10.92 -3.28 -15.46
C GLY A 23 -11.26 -3.77 -14.06
N LYS A 24 -10.51 -3.32 -13.06
CA LYS A 24 -10.69 -3.65 -11.65
C LYS A 24 -12.11 -3.31 -11.17
N THR A 25 -12.50 -2.03 -11.21
CA THR A 25 -13.84 -1.58 -10.77
C THR A 25 -14.95 -2.26 -11.54
N THR A 26 -14.78 -2.45 -12.88
CA THR A 26 -15.75 -3.20 -13.68
C THR A 26 -15.91 -4.64 -13.18
N THR A 27 -14.82 -5.30 -12.79
CA THR A 27 -14.86 -6.66 -12.24
C THR A 27 -15.55 -6.67 -10.87
N SER A 28 -15.23 -5.72 -9.99
CA SER A 28 -15.89 -5.54 -8.69
C SER A 28 -17.42 -5.35 -8.86
N GLU A 29 -17.85 -4.47 -9.77
CA GLU A 29 -19.27 -4.24 -10.05
C GLU A 29 -20.00 -5.49 -10.58
N ARG A 30 -19.34 -6.31 -11.42
CA ARG A 30 -19.91 -7.60 -11.87
C ARG A 30 -20.03 -8.61 -10.75
N ILE A 31 -19.05 -8.66 -9.84
CA ILE A 31 -19.14 -9.48 -8.62
C ILE A 31 -20.35 -9.06 -7.78
N LEU A 32 -20.56 -7.76 -7.55
CA LEU A 32 -21.69 -7.25 -6.81
C LEU A 32 -23.05 -7.59 -7.49
N PHE A 33 -23.09 -7.50 -8.79
CA PHE A 33 -24.28 -7.84 -9.58
C PHE A 33 -24.63 -9.34 -9.48
N TYR A 34 -23.67 -10.23 -9.73
CA TYR A 34 -23.92 -11.68 -9.70
C TYR A 34 -24.17 -12.23 -8.29
N THR A 35 -23.67 -11.56 -7.26
CA THR A 35 -23.98 -11.89 -5.87
C THR A 35 -25.31 -11.31 -5.40
N GLY A 36 -26.03 -10.57 -6.25
CA GLY A 36 -27.37 -10.02 -5.96
C GLY A 36 -27.38 -8.78 -5.04
N LEU A 37 -26.21 -8.19 -4.78
CA LEU A 37 -26.12 -6.96 -3.96
C LEU A 37 -26.58 -5.73 -4.71
N THR A 38 -26.39 -5.69 -6.03
CA THR A 38 -26.90 -4.63 -6.90
C THR A 38 -27.86 -5.21 -7.93
N HIS A 39 -28.94 -4.46 -8.23
CA HIS A 39 -29.92 -4.86 -9.25
C HIS A 39 -29.64 -4.29 -10.64
N LYS A 40 -28.65 -3.39 -10.72
CA LYS A 40 -28.18 -2.78 -11.97
C LYS A 40 -26.68 -2.94 -12.05
N ILE A 41 -26.20 -3.17 -13.25
CA ILE A 41 -24.77 -3.16 -13.55
C ILE A 41 -24.32 -1.68 -13.53
N GLY A 42 -23.42 -1.34 -12.62
CA GLY A 42 -22.76 -0.03 -12.59
C GLY A 42 -21.71 0.04 -13.70
N GLU A 43 -21.82 1.03 -14.58
CA GLU A 43 -20.79 1.30 -15.59
C GLU A 43 -19.87 2.42 -15.09
N VAL A 44 -18.57 2.18 -15.11
CA VAL A 44 -17.55 3.15 -14.65
C VAL A 44 -17.59 4.42 -15.50
N HIS A 45 -17.77 4.28 -16.82
CA HIS A 45 -17.83 5.41 -17.74
C HIS A 45 -19.05 6.32 -17.56
N ASP A 46 -20.11 5.79 -16.97
CA ASP A 46 -21.34 6.56 -16.70
C ASP A 46 -21.36 7.13 -15.28
N GLY A 47 -20.29 6.94 -14.49
CA GLY A 47 -20.21 7.36 -13.09
C GLY A 47 -21.21 6.64 -12.18
N ALA A 48 -21.67 5.44 -12.58
CA ALA A 48 -22.70 4.68 -11.89
C ALA A 48 -22.14 3.52 -11.04
N ALA A 49 -20.80 3.41 -10.90
CA ALA A 49 -20.16 2.37 -10.14
C ALA A 49 -20.43 2.53 -8.64
N THR A 50 -20.83 1.42 -7.98
CA THR A 50 -21.17 1.40 -6.55
C THR A 50 -19.93 1.45 -5.68
N MET A 51 -18.82 0.84 -6.12
CA MET A 51 -17.58 0.80 -5.37
C MET A 51 -16.83 2.15 -5.43
N ASP A 52 -16.88 2.86 -6.55
CA ASP A 52 -16.37 4.22 -6.68
C ASP A 52 -17.44 5.22 -6.20
N TRP A 53 -17.57 5.36 -4.88
CA TRP A 53 -18.65 6.14 -4.25
C TRP A 53 -18.35 7.64 -4.14
N MET A 54 -17.09 8.05 -4.27
CA MET A 54 -16.70 9.46 -4.25
C MET A 54 -16.97 10.10 -5.61
N GLU A 55 -17.46 11.34 -5.62
CA GLU A 55 -17.66 12.10 -6.87
C GLU A 55 -16.37 12.21 -7.69
N GLN A 56 -15.22 12.37 -7.01
CA GLN A 56 -13.91 12.44 -7.67
C GLN A 56 -13.51 11.13 -8.36
N GLU A 57 -13.83 9.97 -7.77
CA GLU A 57 -13.62 8.66 -8.37
C GLU A 57 -14.44 8.51 -9.65
N GLN A 58 -15.72 8.88 -9.57
CA GLN A 58 -16.65 8.80 -10.69
C GLN A 58 -16.28 9.76 -11.85
N GLU A 59 -15.89 10.99 -11.52
CA GLU A 59 -15.49 12.00 -12.52
C GLU A 59 -14.17 11.64 -13.21
N ARG A 60 -13.22 11.06 -12.48
CA ARG A 60 -11.87 10.72 -12.97
C ARG A 60 -11.78 9.31 -13.53
N GLY A 61 -12.73 8.43 -13.21
CA GLY A 61 -12.74 7.01 -13.58
C GLY A 61 -11.63 6.19 -12.92
N ILE A 62 -11.15 6.62 -11.74
CA ILE A 62 -10.11 5.93 -10.97
C ILE A 62 -10.57 5.74 -9.53
N THR A 63 -10.26 4.58 -8.95
CA THR A 63 -10.44 4.34 -7.51
C THR A 63 -9.35 5.08 -6.73
N ILE A 64 -9.75 5.90 -5.77
CA ILE A 64 -8.88 6.72 -4.92
C ILE A 64 -8.75 6.06 -3.54
N THR A 65 -9.90 5.68 -2.96
CA THR A 65 -9.96 5.06 -1.64
C THR A 65 -10.45 3.62 -1.73
N SER A 66 -9.89 2.74 -0.91
CA SER A 66 -10.38 1.37 -0.84
C SER A 66 -11.80 1.31 -0.28
N ALA A 67 -12.68 0.58 -0.95
CA ALA A 67 -14.05 0.31 -0.49
C ALA A 67 -14.18 -1.16 -0.08
N ALA A 68 -14.82 -1.40 1.07
CA ALA A 68 -15.07 -2.76 1.54
C ALA A 68 -16.55 -3.11 1.37
N THR A 69 -16.83 -4.27 0.81
CA THR A 69 -18.19 -4.78 0.61
C THR A 69 -18.25 -6.27 0.89
N THR A 70 -19.30 -6.70 1.62
CA THR A 70 -19.53 -8.11 1.88
C THR A 70 -20.57 -8.66 0.91
N ALA A 71 -20.22 -9.74 0.23
CA ALA A 71 -21.04 -10.46 -0.72
C ALA A 71 -21.21 -11.93 -0.29
N PHE A 72 -22.17 -12.62 -0.89
CA PHE A 72 -22.39 -14.05 -0.65
C PHE A 72 -22.45 -14.78 -1.98
N TRP A 73 -21.75 -15.91 -2.07
CA TRP A 73 -21.72 -16.76 -3.25
C TRP A 73 -22.00 -18.22 -2.91
N ASN A 74 -22.75 -18.92 -3.75
CA ASN A 74 -23.03 -20.34 -3.56
C ASN A 74 -22.07 -21.15 -4.44
N TYR A 75 -21.19 -21.92 -3.81
CA TYR A 75 -20.25 -22.81 -4.49
C TYR A 75 -20.29 -24.20 -3.85
N ALA A 76 -20.34 -25.25 -4.68
CA ALA A 76 -20.37 -26.65 -4.23
C ALA A 76 -21.45 -26.95 -3.16
N GLY A 77 -22.62 -26.31 -3.28
CA GLY A 77 -23.74 -26.47 -2.34
C GLY A 77 -23.57 -25.76 -1.00
N LYS A 78 -22.50 -24.98 -0.81
CA LYS A 78 -22.24 -24.18 0.39
C LYS A 78 -22.30 -22.69 0.08
N LYS A 79 -22.75 -21.90 1.07
CA LYS A 79 -22.82 -20.44 0.96
C LYS A 79 -21.58 -19.81 1.54
N TYR A 80 -20.72 -19.27 0.67
CA TYR A 80 -19.51 -18.53 1.03
C TYR A 80 -19.84 -17.07 1.32
N LYS A 81 -19.13 -16.51 2.31
CA LYS A 81 -19.10 -15.08 2.60
C LYS A 81 -17.81 -14.51 1.99
N ILE A 82 -17.94 -13.52 1.13
CA ILE A 82 -16.81 -12.86 0.47
C ILE A 82 -16.76 -11.41 0.92
N ASN A 83 -15.75 -11.04 1.66
CA ASN A 83 -15.43 -9.64 1.95
C ASN A 83 -14.49 -9.15 0.85
N LEU A 84 -15.01 -8.32 -0.03
CA LEU A 84 -14.29 -7.76 -1.16
C LEU A 84 -13.77 -6.37 -0.79
N ILE A 85 -12.47 -6.14 -0.91
CA ILE A 85 -11.85 -4.83 -0.81
C ILE A 85 -11.37 -4.42 -2.20
N ASP A 86 -11.95 -3.35 -2.73
CA ASP A 86 -11.49 -2.73 -3.97
C ASP A 86 -10.33 -1.77 -3.66
N THR A 87 -9.16 -2.01 -4.25
CA THR A 87 -7.94 -1.25 -3.97
C THR A 87 -7.67 -0.22 -5.08
N PRO A 88 -7.07 0.95 -4.79
CA PRO A 88 -6.63 1.86 -5.84
C PRO A 88 -5.62 1.22 -6.80
N GLY A 89 -5.62 1.66 -8.05
CA GLY A 89 -4.64 1.21 -9.06
C GLY A 89 -3.53 2.23 -9.35
N HIS A 90 -3.62 3.44 -8.78
CA HIS A 90 -2.67 4.53 -9.06
C HIS A 90 -1.51 4.56 -8.06
N VAL A 91 -0.30 4.85 -8.53
CA VAL A 91 0.93 4.86 -7.70
C VAL A 91 0.89 5.88 -6.56
N ASP A 92 0.19 7.01 -6.70
CA ASP A 92 0.04 8.00 -5.62
C ASP A 92 -0.76 7.47 -4.42
N PHE A 93 -1.49 6.35 -4.60
CA PHE A 93 -2.31 5.69 -3.59
C PHE A 93 -1.79 4.30 -3.20
N THR A 94 -0.50 4.02 -3.42
CA THR A 94 0.12 2.73 -3.06
C THR A 94 -0.06 2.37 -1.59
N VAL A 95 -0.15 3.36 -0.71
CA VAL A 95 -0.42 3.18 0.71
C VAL A 95 -1.81 2.60 0.98
N GLU A 96 -2.82 2.99 0.21
CA GLU A 96 -4.16 2.37 0.29
C GLU A 96 -4.13 0.90 -0.14
N VAL A 97 -3.31 0.58 -1.15
CA VAL A 97 -3.09 -0.81 -1.57
C VAL A 97 -2.42 -1.60 -0.46
N GLU A 98 -1.35 -1.06 0.14
CA GLU A 98 -0.60 -1.71 1.20
C GLU A 98 -1.45 -1.95 2.46
N ARG A 99 -2.24 -0.96 2.87
CA ARG A 99 -3.22 -1.10 3.96
C ARG A 99 -4.22 -2.23 3.71
N SER A 100 -4.71 -2.32 2.49
CA SER A 100 -5.66 -3.35 2.08
C SER A 100 -5.01 -4.73 2.08
N LEU A 101 -3.84 -4.88 1.46
CA LEU A 101 -3.11 -6.15 1.39
C LEU A 101 -2.77 -6.71 2.78
N ARG A 102 -2.50 -5.84 3.76
CA ARG A 102 -2.20 -6.26 5.15
C ARG A 102 -3.35 -7.00 5.83
N VAL A 103 -4.59 -6.74 5.42
CA VAL A 103 -5.80 -7.32 6.03
C VAL A 103 -6.50 -8.34 5.14
N LEU A 104 -5.97 -8.62 3.96
CA LEU A 104 -6.49 -9.63 3.05
C LEU A 104 -5.88 -11.00 3.33
N ASP A 105 -6.66 -12.06 3.07
CA ASP A 105 -6.15 -13.43 3.07
C ASP A 105 -5.73 -13.86 1.66
N GLY A 106 -6.38 -13.34 0.63
CA GLY A 106 -6.07 -13.64 -0.75
C GLY A 106 -6.37 -12.47 -1.69
N ALA A 107 -5.89 -12.54 -2.92
CA ALA A 107 -6.10 -11.50 -3.92
C ALA A 107 -6.44 -12.06 -5.29
N VAL A 108 -7.15 -11.25 -6.07
CA VAL A 108 -7.34 -11.43 -7.51
C VAL A 108 -6.45 -10.42 -8.23
N ALA A 109 -5.43 -10.90 -8.92
CA ALA A 109 -4.56 -10.08 -9.77
C ALA A 109 -5.17 -9.97 -11.16
N ALA A 110 -5.77 -8.82 -11.48
CA ALA A 110 -6.38 -8.60 -12.78
C ALA A 110 -5.37 -7.98 -13.77
N PHE A 111 -5.21 -8.64 -14.89
CA PHE A 111 -4.34 -8.24 -16.01
C PHE A 111 -5.18 -7.87 -17.23
N CYS A 112 -4.70 -6.92 -18.03
CA CYS A 112 -5.29 -6.65 -19.34
C CYS A 112 -4.80 -7.68 -20.37
N ALA A 113 -5.71 -8.31 -21.10
CA ALA A 113 -5.34 -9.31 -22.12
C ALA A 113 -4.49 -8.75 -23.27
N VAL A 114 -4.50 -7.42 -23.45
CA VAL A 114 -3.71 -6.70 -24.47
C VAL A 114 -2.40 -6.17 -23.90
N GLY A 115 -2.47 -5.42 -22.77
CA GLY A 115 -1.29 -4.82 -22.13
C GLY A 115 -0.42 -5.82 -21.35
N GLY A 116 -1.04 -6.89 -20.84
CA GLY A 116 -0.34 -7.91 -20.07
C GLY A 116 0.15 -7.40 -18.71
N VAL A 117 1.38 -7.73 -18.37
CA VAL A 117 2.05 -7.27 -17.15
C VAL A 117 2.63 -5.88 -17.41
N GLU A 118 2.03 -4.88 -16.79
CA GLU A 118 2.50 -3.50 -16.84
C GLU A 118 3.36 -3.15 -15.59
N PRO A 119 4.14 -2.06 -15.62
CA PRO A 119 5.02 -1.68 -14.51
C PRO A 119 4.33 -1.56 -13.15
N GLN A 120 3.10 -1.05 -13.16
CA GLN A 120 2.29 -0.98 -11.93
C GLN A 120 1.89 -2.37 -11.40
N SER A 121 1.73 -3.34 -12.30
CA SER A 121 1.45 -4.74 -11.92
C SER A 121 2.59 -5.32 -11.09
N ASP A 122 3.85 -5.06 -11.46
CA ASP A 122 5.03 -5.49 -10.70
C ASP A 122 5.06 -4.86 -9.29
N THR A 123 4.78 -3.55 -9.19
CA THR A 123 4.76 -2.87 -7.90
C THR A 123 3.73 -3.49 -6.93
N VAL A 124 2.50 -3.66 -7.39
CA VAL A 124 1.42 -4.23 -6.56
C VAL A 124 1.68 -5.72 -6.27
N TRP A 125 2.29 -6.44 -7.23
CA TRP A 125 2.68 -7.83 -7.06
C TRP A 125 3.70 -8.00 -5.94
N ARG A 126 4.76 -7.19 -5.92
CA ARG A 126 5.79 -7.19 -4.87
C ARG A 126 5.23 -6.82 -3.50
N GLN A 127 4.28 -5.88 -3.45
CA GLN A 127 3.57 -5.58 -2.20
C GLN A 127 2.79 -6.80 -1.69
N ALA A 128 2.12 -7.53 -2.58
CA ALA A 128 1.42 -8.76 -2.21
C ALA A 128 2.40 -9.87 -1.76
N ASP A 129 3.60 -9.95 -2.34
CA ASP A 129 4.66 -10.86 -1.89
C ASP A 129 5.15 -10.50 -0.48
N LYS A 130 5.35 -9.21 -0.18
CA LYS A 130 5.75 -8.72 1.15
C LYS A 130 4.80 -9.22 2.25
N TYR A 131 3.51 -9.29 1.97
CA TYR A 131 2.49 -9.73 2.93
C TYR A 131 2.10 -11.20 2.77
N ASN A 132 2.80 -11.98 1.94
CA ASN A 132 2.53 -13.39 1.66
C ASN A 132 1.06 -13.65 1.28
N VAL A 133 0.49 -12.84 0.40
CA VAL A 133 -0.91 -12.93 -0.03
C VAL A 133 -1.03 -13.88 -1.23
N PRO A 134 -1.64 -15.08 -1.07
CA PRO A 134 -1.95 -15.99 -2.17
C PRO A 134 -2.90 -15.33 -3.18
N ARG A 135 -2.75 -15.67 -4.46
CA ARG A 135 -3.50 -14.96 -5.51
C ARG A 135 -3.89 -15.84 -6.68
N ILE A 136 -4.95 -15.38 -7.37
CA ILE A 136 -5.41 -15.90 -8.66
C ILE A 136 -5.16 -14.82 -9.71
N GLY A 137 -4.64 -15.17 -10.87
CA GLY A 137 -4.49 -14.28 -12.01
C GLY A 137 -5.74 -14.29 -12.88
N TYR A 138 -6.36 -13.14 -13.07
CA TYR A 138 -7.53 -12.97 -13.94
C TYR A 138 -7.18 -12.11 -15.14
N VAL A 139 -7.09 -12.72 -16.33
CA VAL A 139 -6.82 -12.04 -17.60
C VAL A 139 -8.13 -11.49 -18.16
N ASN A 140 -8.37 -10.22 -17.94
CA ASN A 140 -9.57 -9.50 -18.30
C ASN A 140 -9.44 -8.85 -19.69
N LYS A 141 -10.57 -8.40 -20.24
CA LYS A 141 -10.66 -7.73 -21.56
C LYS A 141 -10.29 -8.62 -22.73
N MET A 142 -10.64 -9.91 -22.66
CA MET A 142 -10.46 -10.86 -23.74
C MET A 142 -11.22 -10.49 -25.03
N ASP A 143 -12.17 -9.56 -24.94
CA ASP A 143 -12.96 -9.01 -26.04
C ASP A 143 -12.24 -7.91 -26.83
N ARG A 144 -11.08 -7.44 -26.37
CA ARG A 144 -10.34 -6.36 -27.03
C ARG A 144 -9.43 -6.88 -28.14
N SER A 145 -9.26 -6.06 -29.21
CA SER A 145 -8.32 -6.36 -30.29
C SER A 145 -6.89 -6.48 -29.76
N GLY A 146 -6.18 -7.54 -30.14
CA GLY A 146 -4.85 -7.90 -29.64
C GLY A 146 -4.85 -8.71 -28.35
N ALA A 147 -6.01 -9.14 -27.84
CA ALA A 147 -6.10 -9.94 -26.61
C ALA A 147 -5.43 -11.31 -26.77
N ASN A 148 -4.53 -11.66 -25.85
CA ASN A 148 -3.82 -12.94 -25.86
C ASN A 148 -3.58 -13.46 -24.43
N PHE A 149 -4.38 -14.44 -24.02
CA PHE A 149 -4.30 -15.06 -22.70
C PHE A 149 -2.94 -15.71 -22.41
N PHE A 150 -2.46 -16.56 -23.32
CA PHE A 150 -1.21 -17.31 -23.09
C PHE A 150 0.01 -16.41 -23.05
N GLU A 151 -0.04 -15.31 -23.75
CA GLU A 151 0.99 -14.30 -23.71
C GLU A 151 1.08 -13.63 -22.32
N VAL A 152 -0.06 -13.31 -21.71
CA VAL A 152 -0.09 -12.77 -20.33
C VAL A 152 0.42 -13.82 -19.34
N VAL A 153 0.00 -15.08 -19.46
CA VAL A 153 0.53 -16.19 -18.63
C VAL A 153 2.05 -16.28 -18.72
N ARG A 154 2.61 -16.16 -19.94
CA ARG A 154 4.06 -16.16 -20.14
C ARG A 154 4.73 -14.96 -19.46
N GLN A 155 4.14 -13.75 -19.56
CA GLN A 155 4.67 -12.55 -18.91
C GLN A 155 4.64 -12.65 -17.38
N VAL A 156 3.60 -13.21 -16.78
CA VAL A 156 3.54 -13.46 -15.33
C VAL A 156 4.73 -14.33 -14.89
N ARG A 157 5.12 -15.31 -15.71
CA ARG A 157 6.31 -16.15 -15.43
C ARG A 157 7.61 -15.38 -15.60
N GLU A 158 7.80 -14.69 -16.72
CA GLU A 158 9.07 -14.11 -17.09
C GLU A 158 9.34 -12.76 -16.39
N VAL A 159 8.32 -11.93 -16.17
CA VAL A 159 8.45 -10.59 -15.63
C VAL A 159 8.27 -10.59 -14.09
N LEU A 160 7.25 -11.29 -13.60
CA LEU A 160 6.95 -11.33 -12.17
C LEU A 160 7.67 -12.48 -11.44
N GLY A 161 8.33 -13.39 -12.17
CA GLY A 161 9.03 -14.52 -11.59
C GLY A 161 8.13 -15.57 -10.90
N ALA A 162 6.82 -15.50 -11.17
CA ALA A 162 5.84 -16.42 -10.60
C ALA A 162 5.72 -17.72 -11.37
N ASN A 163 5.02 -18.71 -10.82
CA ASN A 163 4.69 -19.96 -11.50
C ASN A 163 3.19 -19.99 -11.88
N PRO A 164 2.79 -19.36 -13.00
CA PRO A 164 1.42 -19.35 -13.45
C PRO A 164 1.00 -20.72 -14.01
N VAL A 165 -0.17 -21.18 -13.57
CA VAL A 165 -0.81 -22.40 -14.05
C VAL A 165 -2.13 -22.04 -14.72
N ALA A 166 -2.22 -22.17 -16.04
CA ALA A 166 -3.46 -21.94 -16.74
C ALA A 166 -4.45 -23.07 -16.41
N ILE A 167 -5.58 -22.71 -15.81
CA ILE A 167 -6.68 -23.64 -15.49
C ILE A 167 -7.86 -23.47 -16.44
N GLN A 168 -7.76 -22.54 -17.37
CA GLN A 168 -8.75 -22.28 -18.42
C GLN A 168 -8.06 -22.05 -19.76
N VAL A 169 -8.82 -22.32 -20.84
CA VAL A 169 -8.46 -21.97 -22.21
C VAL A 169 -9.58 -21.10 -22.79
N PRO A 170 -9.30 -19.92 -23.37
CA PRO A 170 -10.34 -19.09 -23.98
C PRO A 170 -10.94 -19.71 -25.22
N ILE A 171 -12.25 -19.57 -25.41
CA ILE A 171 -12.96 -19.93 -26.62
C ILE A 171 -13.07 -18.71 -27.52
N GLY A 172 -12.14 -18.56 -28.43
CA GLY A 172 -11.98 -17.39 -29.26
C GLY A 172 -11.23 -16.26 -28.52
N ALA A 173 -10.98 -15.16 -29.22
CA ALA A 173 -10.39 -13.94 -28.69
C ALA A 173 -10.98 -12.73 -29.43
N GLU A 174 -10.80 -11.54 -28.92
CA GLU A 174 -11.33 -10.30 -29.50
C GLU A 174 -12.86 -10.38 -29.68
N GLU A 175 -13.38 -9.96 -30.83
CA GLU A 175 -14.82 -10.02 -31.14
C GLU A 175 -15.38 -11.43 -31.12
N THR A 176 -14.52 -12.45 -31.30
CA THR A 176 -14.90 -13.84 -31.28
C THR A 176 -14.90 -14.51 -29.93
N PHE A 177 -14.53 -13.81 -28.87
CA PHE A 177 -14.52 -14.34 -27.50
C PHE A 177 -15.93 -14.67 -27.02
N LYS A 178 -16.23 -15.98 -26.88
CA LYS A 178 -17.56 -16.49 -26.53
C LYS A 178 -17.62 -17.14 -25.17
N GLY A 179 -16.49 -17.64 -24.65
CA GLY A 179 -16.48 -18.41 -23.42
C GLY A 179 -15.10 -18.92 -23.06
N VAL A 180 -15.06 -19.87 -22.14
CA VAL A 180 -13.83 -20.51 -21.67
C VAL A 180 -14.02 -22.01 -21.57
N VAL A 181 -12.93 -22.78 -21.71
CA VAL A 181 -12.86 -24.19 -21.34
C VAL A 181 -12.22 -24.30 -19.99
N ASP A 182 -12.87 -24.93 -19.02
CA ASP A 182 -12.30 -25.29 -17.73
C ASP A 182 -11.48 -26.58 -17.88
N LEU A 183 -10.19 -26.52 -17.65
CA LEU A 183 -9.27 -27.64 -17.76
C LEU A 183 -9.39 -28.66 -16.62
N ILE A 184 -10.02 -28.29 -15.50
CA ILE A 184 -10.25 -29.18 -14.38
C ILE A 184 -11.40 -30.14 -14.72
N THR A 185 -12.51 -29.61 -15.18
CA THR A 185 -13.73 -30.38 -15.53
C THR A 185 -13.77 -30.85 -16.98
N MET A 186 -12.90 -30.30 -17.83
CA MET A 186 -12.90 -30.50 -19.28
C MET A 186 -14.27 -30.20 -19.93
N GLN A 187 -14.86 -29.08 -19.52
CA GLN A 187 -16.12 -28.57 -20.05
C GLN A 187 -15.96 -27.17 -20.60
N ALA A 188 -16.72 -26.84 -21.64
CA ALA A 188 -16.80 -25.50 -22.20
C ALA A 188 -17.96 -24.72 -21.58
N TYR A 189 -17.71 -23.49 -21.24
CA TYR A 189 -18.69 -22.54 -20.65
C TYR A 189 -18.96 -21.45 -21.67
N PHE A 190 -20.24 -21.27 -22.07
CA PHE A 190 -20.67 -20.20 -22.96
C PHE A 190 -21.66 -19.29 -22.29
N TRP A 191 -21.41 -17.97 -22.33
CA TRP A 191 -22.31 -16.96 -21.79
C TRP A 191 -23.26 -16.44 -22.84
N HIS A 192 -24.51 -16.21 -22.44
CA HIS A 192 -25.59 -15.71 -23.31
C HIS A 192 -25.76 -14.19 -23.09
N ASP A 193 -25.57 -13.41 -24.14
CA ASP A 193 -25.62 -11.93 -24.06
C ASP A 193 -27.03 -11.43 -23.74
N GLU A 194 -28.09 -12.19 -24.08
CA GLU A 194 -29.50 -11.86 -23.84
C GLU A 194 -29.84 -11.77 -22.34
N THR A 195 -29.13 -12.47 -21.48
CA THR A 195 -29.30 -12.48 -20.01
C THR A 195 -28.29 -11.60 -19.27
N MET A 196 -27.59 -10.72 -19.97
CA MET A 196 -26.45 -9.95 -19.42
C MET A 196 -25.44 -10.84 -18.72
N GLY A 197 -25.19 -12.03 -19.27
CA GLY A 197 -24.27 -13.01 -18.73
C GLY A 197 -24.69 -13.68 -17.41
N ALA A 198 -25.93 -13.50 -16.97
CA ALA A 198 -26.42 -14.17 -15.75
C ALA A 198 -26.55 -15.67 -15.93
N GLU A 199 -26.84 -16.11 -17.13
CA GLU A 199 -26.95 -17.53 -17.51
C GLU A 199 -25.81 -17.93 -18.46
N TYR A 200 -25.29 -19.13 -18.25
CA TYR A 200 -24.29 -19.74 -19.09
C TYR A 200 -24.61 -21.24 -19.29
N SER A 201 -24.28 -21.78 -20.47
CA SER A 201 -24.39 -23.19 -20.73
C SER A 201 -23.05 -23.90 -20.52
N LYS A 202 -23.14 -25.16 -20.10
CA LYS A 202 -22.01 -26.10 -20.07
C LYS A 202 -22.14 -27.06 -21.24
N GLU A 203 -21.13 -27.10 -22.07
CA GLU A 203 -21.15 -27.86 -23.32
C GLU A 203 -19.87 -28.69 -23.46
N GLU A 204 -19.85 -29.58 -24.45
CA GLU A 204 -18.62 -30.29 -24.84
C GLU A 204 -17.61 -29.31 -25.44
N ILE A 205 -16.33 -29.62 -25.27
CA ILE A 205 -15.24 -28.80 -25.82
C ILE A 205 -15.36 -28.80 -27.37
N PRO A 206 -15.32 -27.62 -28.00
CA PRO A 206 -15.30 -27.55 -29.48
C PRO A 206 -14.17 -28.40 -30.07
N ALA A 207 -14.47 -29.16 -31.10
CA ALA A 207 -13.50 -30.09 -31.70
C ALA A 207 -12.19 -29.39 -32.13
N SER A 208 -12.26 -28.10 -32.51
CA SER A 208 -11.09 -27.31 -32.89
C SER A 208 -10.15 -26.95 -31.72
N LEU A 209 -10.61 -27.03 -30.47
CA LEU A 209 -9.84 -26.68 -29.27
C LEU A 209 -9.44 -27.93 -28.46
N LYS A 210 -9.92 -29.12 -28.84
CA LYS A 210 -9.72 -30.31 -28.02
C LYS A 210 -8.25 -30.64 -27.81
N ASP A 211 -7.46 -30.67 -28.90
CA ASP A 211 -6.02 -30.99 -28.81
C ASP A 211 -5.25 -29.95 -28.00
N GLU A 212 -5.63 -28.66 -28.08
CA GLU A 212 -5.04 -27.59 -27.28
C GLU A 212 -5.41 -27.77 -25.82
N CYS A 213 -6.66 -28.03 -25.48
CA CYS A 213 -7.14 -28.28 -24.13
C CYS A 213 -6.48 -29.51 -23.50
N ASP A 214 -6.36 -30.60 -24.25
CA ASP A 214 -5.68 -31.81 -23.78
C ASP A 214 -4.20 -31.53 -23.47
N THR A 215 -3.51 -30.80 -24.34
CA THR A 215 -2.11 -30.38 -24.11
C THR A 215 -1.97 -29.47 -22.91
N MET A 216 -2.88 -28.51 -22.75
CA MET A 216 -2.81 -27.54 -21.61
C MET A 216 -3.20 -28.20 -20.29
N ARG A 217 -4.14 -29.19 -20.33
CA ARG A 217 -4.46 -30.01 -19.16
C ARG A 217 -3.24 -30.81 -18.72
N ASP A 218 -2.55 -31.46 -19.64
CA ASP A 218 -1.36 -32.27 -19.34
C ASP A 218 -0.26 -31.41 -18.69
N LYS A 219 0.01 -30.20 -19.22
CA LYS A 219 0.93 -29.23 -18.60
C LYS A 219 0.50 -28.81 -17.21
N MET A 220 -0.81 -28.62 -16.98
CA MET A 220 -1.34 -28.31 -15.66
C MET A 220 -1.07 -29.45 -14.68
N LEU A 221 -1.37 -30.70 -15.08
CA LEU A 221 -1.15 -31.90 -14.25
C LEU A 221 0.35 -32.13 -13.98
N GLU A 222 1.21 -31.97 -14.99
CA GLU A 222 2.67 -32.04 -14.85
C GLU A 222 3.17 -31.03 -13.79
N THR A 223 2.74 -29.77 -13.89
CA THR A 223 3.14 -28.75 -12.91
C THR A 223 2.62 -29.08 -11.49
N LEU A 224 1.39 -29.58 -11.37
CA LEU A 224 0.83 -29.93 -10.05
C LEU A 224 1.49 -31.16 -9.45
N ALA A 225 1.99 -32.10 -10.26
CA ALA A 225 2.71 -33.28 -9.79
C ALA A 225 4.00 -32.93 -9.01
N GLU A 226 4.58 -31.75 -9.22
CA GLU A 226 5.76 -31.29 -8.47
C GLU A 226 5.46 -30.98 -6.98
N PHE A 227 4.19 -30.83 -6.59
CA PHE A 227 3.78 -30.34 -5.26
C PHE A 227 3.10 -31.38 -4.36
N ASP A 228 2.87 -32.60 -4.88
CA ASP A 228 2.22 -33.66 -4.12
C ASP A 228 2.67 -35.04 -4.61
N ASP A 229 3.33 -35.81 -3.75
CA ASP A 229 3.95 -37.11 -4.10
C ASP A 229 2.92 -38.14 -4.58
N GLU A 230 1.73 -38.22 -3.94
CA GLU A 230 0.65 -39.14 -4.35
C GLU A 230 0.10 -38.77 -5.72
N PHE A 231 -0.04 -37.47 -5.99
CA PHE A 231 -0.48 -36.97 -7.27
C PHE A 231 0.58 -37.23 -8.36
N MET A 232 1.85 -37.08 -8.03
CA MET A 232 2.97 -37.38 -8.92
C MET A 232 2.99 -38.87 -9.32
N GLU A 233 2.83 -39.78 -8.36
CA GLU A 233 2.77 -41.21 -8.64
C GLU A 233 1.64 -41.54 -9.63
N LYS A 234 0.44 -40.99 -9.39
CA LYS A 234 -0.71 -41.18 -10.31
C LYS A 234 -0.48 -40.58 -11.70
N TYR A 235 0.14 -39.40 -11.77
CA TYR A 235 0.46 -38.75 -13.04
C TYR A 235 1.39 -39.60 -13.92
N PHE A 236 2.40 -40.21 -13.32
CA PHE A 236 3.34 -41.07 -14.05
C PHE A 236 2.76 -42.44 -14.37
N ASP A 237 1.84 -42.97 -13.57
CA ASP A 237 1.27 -44.28 -13.74
C ASP A 237 0.13 -44.23 -14.80
N ASP A 238 -0.89 -43.44 -14.57
CA ASP A 238 -1.99 -43.16 -15.49
C ASP A 238 -2.68 -41.82 -15.17
N PRO A 239 -2.39 -40.74 -15.91
CA PRO A 239 -3.00 -39.43 -15.69
C PRO A 239 -4.53 -39.43 -15.81
N SER A 240 -5.13 -40.39 -16.47
CA SER A 240 -6.59 -40.48 -16.61
C SER A 240 -7.32 -40.86 -15.32
N THR A 241 -6.60 -41.40 -14.35
CA THR A 241 -7.13 -41.79 -13.02
C THR A 241 -7.24 -40.61 -12.06
N ILE A 242 -6.61 -39.45 -12.38
CA ILE A 242 -6.64 -38.25 -11.54
C ILE A 242 -8.02 -37.61 -11.59
N THR A 243 -8.65 -37.51 -10.46
CA THR A 243 -9.99 -36.92 -10.29
C THR A 243 -9.97 -35.40 -10.19
N GLU A 244 -11.10 -34.76 -10.48
CA GLU A 244 -11.27 -33.29 -10.31
C GLU A 244 -10.99 -32.85 -8.87
N ASP A 245 -11.41 -33.63 -7.88
CA ASP A 245 -11.21 -33.32 -6.45
C ASP A 245 -9.72 -33.34 -6.08
N GLU A 246 -8.94 -34.27 -6.65
CA GLU A 246 -7.49 -34.32 -6.45
C GLU A 246 -6.80 -33.13 -7.08
N ILE A 247 -7.19 -32.76 -8.30
CA ILE A 247 -6.65 -31.56 -8.97
C ILE A 247 -6.95 -30.31 -8.11
N ARG A 248 -8.19 -30.14 -7.66
CA ARG A 248 -8.59 -29.00 -6.82
C ARG A 248 -7.84 -28.98 -5.49
N ARG A 249 -7.66 -30.14 -4.87
CA ARG A 249 -6.91 -30.27 -3.59
C ARG A 249 -5.46 -29.83 -3.75
N VAL A 250 -4.76 -30.35 -4.76
CA VAL A 250 -3.34 -30.05 -4.98
C VAL A 250 -3.16 -28.61 -5.46
N LEU A 251 -3.98 -28.13 -6.37
CA LEU A 251 -3.95 -26.74 -6.83
C LEU A 251 -4.19 -25.76 -5.69
N ARG A 252 -5.19 -26.02 -4.82
CA ARG A 252 -5.42 -25.22 -3.63
C ARG A 252 -4.20 -25.21 -2.70
N LYS A 253 -3.66 -26.39 -2.37
CA LYS A 253 -2.47 -26.54 -1.50
C LYS A 253 -1.29 -25.73 -2.04
N ALA A 254 -0.98 -25.83 -3.32
CA ALA A 254 0.11 -25.13 -3.97
C ALA A 254 -0.14 -23.60 -4.07
N THR A 255 -1.41 -23.20 -4.28
CA THR A 255 -1.80 -21.77 -4.28
C THR A 255 -1.65 -21.14 -2.91
N LEU A 256 -2.13 -21.80 -1.86
CA LEU A 256 -1.99 -21.32 -0.47
C LEU A 256 -0.51 -21.22 -0.04
N ALA A 257 0.33 -22.12 -0.52
CA ALA A 257 1.78 -22.08 -0.31
C ALA A 257 2.51 -21.08 -1.22
N MET A 258 1.80 -20.32 -2.06
CA MET A 258 2.35 -19.39 -3.06
C MET A 258 3.32 -20.03 -4.07
N GLN A 259 3.21 -21.31 -4.29
CA GLN A 259 4.06 -22.06 -5.23
C GLN A 259 3.54 -21.98 -6.66
N VAL A 260 2.25 -21.78 -6.83
CA VAL A 260 1.60 -21.59 -8.13
C VAL A 260 0.59 -20.45 -8.08
N VAL A 261 0.28 -19.90 -9.25
CA VAL A 261 -0.78 -18.90 -9.45
C VAL A 261 -1.76 -19.42 -10.47
N PRO A 262 -2.98 -19.84 -10.08
CA PRO A 262 -4.01 -20.22 -11.03
C PRO A 262 -4.34 -19.06 -11.96
N MET A 263 -4.34 -19.30 -13.28
CA MET A 263 -4.62 -18.28 -14.28
C MET A 263 -5.93 -18.59 -15.00
N ILE A 264 -6.82 -17.62 -15.00
CA ILE A 264 -8.14 -17.67 -15.64
C ILE A 264 -8.34 -16.47 -16.55
N CYS A 265 -9.34 -16.51 -17.39
CA CYS A 265 -9.61 -15.42 -18.34
C CYS A 265 -11.10 -15.09 -18.43
N GLY A 266 -11.37 -13.86 -18.93
CA GLY A 266 -12.74 -13.39 -19.14
C GLY A 266 -12.80 -11.99 -19.71
N SER A 267 -14.02 -11.48 -19.79
CA SER A 267 -14.32 -10.09 -20.11
C SER A 267 -15.40 -9.58 -19.17
N SER A 268 -14.99 -8.85 -18.15
CA SER A 268 -15.93 -8.27 -17.17
C SER A 268 -16.89 -7.29 -17.85
N PHE A 269 -16.43 -6.53 -18.85
CA PHE A 269 -17.28 -5.61 -19.62
C PHE A 269 -18.34 -6.35 -20.43
N LYS A 270 -18.00 -7.49 -21.03
CA LYS A 270 -18.94 -8.35 -21.78
C LYS A 270 -19.66 -9.37 -20.90
N ASN A 271 -19.52 -9.27 -19.58
CA ASN A 271 -20.20 -10.14 -18.62
C ASN A 271 -19.86 -11.65 -18.78
N LYS A 272 -18.62 -11.98 -19.14
CA LYS A 272 -18.15 -13.36 -19.41
C LYS A 272 -17.00 -13.73 -18.48
N GLY A 273 -17.12 -14.87 -17.78
CA GLY A 273 -16.06 -15.44 -16.94
C GLY A 273 -16.06 -15.04 -15.46
N VAL A 274 -16.87 -14.08 -15.03
CA VAL A 274 -16.85 -13.58 -13.64
C VAL A 274 -17.41 -14.61 -12.64
N GLN A 275 -18.40 -15.41 -13.03
CA GLN A 275 -18.92 -16.49 -12.16
C GLN A 275 -17.85 -17.57 -11.94
N CYS A 276 -17.08 -17.92 -12.98
CA CYS A 276 -15.93 -18.83 -12.81
C CYS A 276 -14.90 -18.26 -11.87
N LEU A 277 -14.60 -16.94 -11.96
CA LEU A 277 -13.72 -16.26 -11.02
C LEU A 277 -14.24 -16.38 -9.57
N LEU A 278 -15.54 -16.22 -9.33
CA LEU A 278 -16.14 -16.37 -8.00
C LEU A 278 -16.04 -17.82 -7.49
N ASP A 279 -16.24 -18.80 -8.35
CA ASP A 279 -16.07 -20.21 -8.01
C ASP A 279 -14.62 -20.52 -7.63
N ASP A 280 -13.65 -20.02 -8.41
CA ASP A 280 -12.23 -20.22 -8.19
C ASP A 280 -11.71 -19.47 -6.94
N VAL A 281 -12.26 -18.29 -6.63
CA VAL A 281 -12.02 -17.59 -5.36
C VAL A 281 -12.45 -18.46 -4.17
N CYS A 282 -13.62 -19.07 -4.25
CA CYS A 282 -14.11 -19.98 -3.19
C CYS A 282 -13.25 -21.24 -3.10
N ALA A 283 -12.83 -21.79 -4.25
CA ALA A 283 -12.09 -23.04 -4.33
C ALA A 283 -10.62 -22.90 -3.89
N PHE A 284 -9.92 -21.86 -4.30
CA PHE A 284 -8.46 -21.82 -4.25
C PHE A 284 -7.88 -20.75 -3.30
N LEU A 285 -8.60 -19.66 -3.03
CA LEU A 285 -8.09 -18.64 -2.09
C LEU A 285 -8.32 -19.04 -0.62
N PRO A 286 -7.44 -18.57 0.28
CA PRO A 286 -7.49 -18.95 1.68
C PRO A 286 -8.73 -18.43 2.41
N SER A 287 -9.13 -19.19 3.41
CA SER A 287 -10.00 -18.74 4.48
C SER A 287 -9.17 -18.08 5.60
N PRO A 288 -9.77 -17.37 6.55
CA PRO A 288 -9.08 -16.88 7.74
C PRO A 288 -8.42 -18.00 8.58
N GLU A 289 -8.93 -19.22 8.53
CA GLU A 289 -8.33 -20.40 9.18
C GLU A 289 -7.05 -20.85 8.45
N ASP A 290 -7.04 -20.86 7.12
CA ASP A 290 -5.85 -21.18 6.31
C ASP A 290 -4.74 -20.13 6.50
N ALA A 291 -5.08 -18.88 6.78
CA ALA A 291 -4.11 -17.83 7.05
C ALA A 291 -3.33 -18.05 8.37
N GLY A 292 -3.87 -18.90 9.27
CA GLY A 292 -3.19 -19.37 10.45
C GLY A 292 -3.12 -18.37 11.62
N GLU A 293 -2.17 -18.61 12.52
CA GLU A 293 -1.97 -17.78 13.72
C GLU A 293 -1.42 -16.41 13.35
N ILE A 294 -1.97 -15.36 13.97
CA ILE A 294 -1.34 -14.04 13.90
C ILE A 294 -0.32 -13.88 15.02
N ILE A 295 0.83 -13.33 14.67
CA ILE A 295 1.94 -13.09 15.59
C ILE A 295 2.03 -11.57 15.83
N GLY A 296 2.20 -11.20 17.09
CA GLY A 296 2.43 -9.83 17.53
C GLY A 296 3.39 -9.79 18.69
N LYS A 297 3.63 -8.60 19.21
CA LYS A 297 4.51 -8.37 20.36
C LYS A 297 3.69 -7.96 21.58
N ASN A 298 4.19 -8.30 22.76
CA ASN A 298 3.60 -7.78 24.00
C ASN A 298 3.96 -6.29 24.13
N PRO A 299 2.99 -5.37 24.33
CA PRO A 299 3.29 -3.94 24.45
C PRO A 299 4.13 -3.58 25.68
N ASP A 300 4.09 -4.39 26.76
CA ASP A 300 4.85 -4.18 27.98
C ASP A 300 6.25 -4.84 27.92
N ASP A 301 6.45 -5.79 27.02
CA ASP A 301 7.71 -6.52 26.80
C ASP A 301 7.90 -6.80 25.30
N PRO A 302 8.52 -5.85 24.55
CA PRO A 302 8.66 -5.96 23.09
C PRO A 302 9.47 -7.16 22.59
N ASP A 303 10.24 -7.81 23.47
CA ASP A 303 11.02 -9.02 23.14
C ASP A 303 10.16 -10.30 23.22
N LYS A 304 8.97 -10.20 23.84
CA LYS A 304 8.04 -11.30 23.97
C LYS A 304 7.05 -11.35 22.82
N GLU A 305 7.10 -12.42 22.04
CA GLU A 305 6.07 -12.71 21.02
C GLU A 305 4.77 -13.21 21.66
N GLU A 306 3.66 -12.69 21.18
CA GLU A 306 2.31 -13.13 21.49
C GLU A 306 1.67 -13.71 20.23
N LYS A 307 0.89 -14.79 20.38
CA LYS A 307 0.22 -15.46 19.26
C LYS A 307 -1.28 -15.53 19.52
N ARG A 308 -2.07 -15.44 18.47
CA ARG A 308 -3.52 -15.62 18.51
C ARG A 308 -3.96 -16.51 17.36
N ARG A 309 -4.75 -17.52 17.67
CA ARG A 309 -5.39 -18.37 16.66
C ARG A 309 -6.67 -17.72 16.17
N PRO A 310 -7.06 -17.96 14.93
CA PRO A 310 -8.29 -17.40 14.35
C PRO A 310 -9.53 -18.15 14.86
N ILE A 311 -9.78 -18.12 16.16
CA ILE A 311 -10.94 -18.75 16.80
C ILE A 311 -11.67 -17.77 17.74
N PHE A 312 -12.95 -18.01 17.98
CA PHE A 312 -13.80 -17.11 18.75
C PHE A 312 -13.52 -17.13 20.26
N GLU A 313 -12.96 -18.21 20.77
CA GLU A 313 -12.63 -18.40 22.18
C GLU A 313 -11.33 -17.73 22.61
N GLU A 314 -10.50 -17.33 21.66
CA GLU A 314 -9.26 -16.58 21.94
C GLU A 314 -9.57 -15.14 22.37
N PRO A 315 -8.68 -14.51 23.16
CA PRO A 315 -8.78 -13.09 23.46
C PRO A 315 -8.86 -12.25 22.18
N MET A 316 -9.72 -11.23 22.19
CA MET A 316 -9.95 -10.37 21.04
C MET A 316 -8.68 -9.67 20.58
N CYS A 317 -8.42 -9.73 19.28
CA CYS A 317 -7.38 -8.98 18.59
C CYS A 317 -7.88 -8.53 17.22
N ALA A 318 -7.76 -7.24 16.94
CA ALA A 318 -8.14 -6.63 15.67
C ALA A 318 -7.13 -5.55 15.25
N LEU A 319 -7.02 -5.32 13.94
CA LEU A 319 -6.20 -4.27 13.35
C LEU A 319 -7.09 -3.22 12.70
N ALA A 320 -6.95 -1.96 13.11
CA ALA A 320 -7.57 -0.81 12.46
C ALA A 320 -6.75 -0.46 11.21
N PHE A 321 -7.30 -0.73 10.03
CA PHE A 321 -6.55 -0.53 8.78
C PHE A 321 -6.98 0.70 7.98
N LYS A 322 -8.15 1.27 8.28
CA LYS A 322 -8.63 2.47 7.60
C LYS A 322 -9.51 3.31 8.51
N ILE A 323 -9.29 4.62 8.51
CA ILE A 323 -10.17 5.61 9.12
C ILE A 323 -10.85 6.40 8.00
N ALA A 324 -12.13 6.65 8.15
CA ALA A 324 -12.89 7.52 7.26
C ALA A 324 -13.77 8.49 8.06
N THR A 325 -14.02 9.67 7.52
CA THR A 325 -14.92 10.63 8.12
C THR A 325 -16.28 10.52 7.42
N ASP A 326 -17.31 10.15 8.18
CA ASP A 326 -18.67 10.08 7.70
C ASP A 326 -19.45 11.31 8.21
N PRO A 327 -20.23 12.01 7.36
CA PRO A 327 -20.97 13.22 7.74
C PRO A 327 -22.01 12.98 8.85
N TYR A 328 -22.54 11.77 8.97
CA TYR A 328 -23.64 11.43 9.88
C TYR A 328 -23.20 10.75 11.17
N VAL A 329 -22.19 9.86 11.08
CA VAL A 329 -21.74 9.08 12.23
C VAL A 329 -20.39 9.53 12.76
N GLY A 330 -19.72 10.46 12.08
CA GLY A 330 -18.42 10.99 12.46
C GLY A 330 -17.27 10.06 12.05
N ARG A 331 -16.34 9.79 12.95
CA ARG A 331 -15.17 8.96 12.66
C ARG A 331 -15.58 7.48 12.58
N LEU A 332 -15.40 6.88 11.41
CA LEU A 332 -15.65 5.47 11.11
C LEU A 332 -14.30 4.74 11.00
N CYS A 333 -14.09 3.75 11.84
CA CYS A 333 -12.88 2.93 11.84
C CYS A 333 -13.18 1.57 11.23
N PHE A 334 -12.49 1.24 10.14
CA PHE A 334 -12.51 -0.09 9.54
C PHE A 334 -11.44 -0.96 10.21
N PHE A 335 -11.83 -2.15 10.62
CA PHE A 335 -10.91 -3.08 11.26
C PHE A 335 -11.19 -4.52 10.85
N ARG A 336 -10.15 -5.34 10.91
CA ARG A 336 -10.23 -6.79 10.78
C ARG A 336 -10.04 -7.44 12.14
N VAL A 337 -10.93 -8.34 12.50
CA VAL A 337 -10.83 -9.16 13.71
C VAL A 337 -10.05 -10.44 13.39
N TYR A 338 -8.93 -10.66 14.07
CA TYR A 338 -8.09 -11.85 13.88
C TYR A 338 -8.39 -12.95 14.89
N SER A 339 -8.82 -12.62 16.10
CA SER A 339 -9.22 -13.56 17.14
C SER A 339 -10.33 -12.99 18.00
N GLY A 340 -11.11 -13.84 18.63
CA GLY A 340 -12.23 -13.43 19.48
C GLY A 340 -13.36 -12.73 18.72
N GLN A 341 -14.04 -11.81 19.38
CA GLN A 341 -15.08 -10.98 18.78
C GLN A 341 -15.15 -9.60 19.43
N VAL A 342 -15.74 -8.65 18.72
CA VAL A 342 -16.05 -7.29 19.18
C VAL A 342 -17.56 -7.13 19.21
N ASP A 343 -18.11 -6.69 20.35
CA ASP A 343 -19.54 -6.45 20.52
C ASP A 343 -19.86 -4.95 20.51
N ALA A 344 -21.00 -4.58 19.95
CA ALA A 344 -21.48 -3.20 20.00
C ALA A 344 -21.73 -2.78 21.46
N GLY A 345 -21.27 -1.58 21.81
CA GLY A 345 -21.35 -1.05 23.18
C GLY A 345 -20.20 -1.48 24.10
N SER A 346 -19.32 -2.39 23.67
CA SER A 346 -18.16 -2.87 24.44
C SER A 346 -16.98 -1.90 24.46
N TYR A 347 -15.97 -2.25 25.22
CA TYR A 347 -14.68 -1.56 25.27
C TYR A 347 -13.58 -2.46 24.73
N VAL A 348 -12.66 -1.87 24.00
CA VAL A 348 -11.43 -2.52 23.51
C VAL A 348 -10.22 -1.71 23.97
N PHE A 349 -9.08 -2.37 24.10
CA PHE A 349 -7.84 -1.71 24.50
C PHE A 349 -7.02 -1.34 23.25
N ASN A 350 -6.64 -0.08 23.14
CA ASN A 350 -5.75 0.41 22.07
C ASN A 350 -4.31 0.42 22.58
N THR A 351 -3.47 -0.44 22.04
CA THR A 351 -2.10 -0.63 22.52
C THR A 351 -1.18 0.57 22.27
N ARG A 352 -1.42 1.36 21.20
CA ARG A 352 -0.65 2.59 20.94
C ARG A 352 -0.93 3.68 21.98
N SER A 353 -2.21 3.93 22.25
CA SER A 353 -2.60 5.00 23.19
C SER A 353 -2.57 4.56 24.65
N GLY A 354 -2.50 3.25 24.94
CA GLY A 354 -2.59 2.68 26.28
C GLY A 354 -3.95 2.94 26.95
N LYS A 355 -5.03 3.13 26.16
CA LYS A 355 -6.35 3.51 26.66
C LYS A 355 -7.44 2.58 26.16
N LYS A 356 -8.51 2.50 26.93
CA LYS A 356 -9.75 1.84 26.51
C LYS A 356 -10.53 2.73 25.55
N GLU A 357 -10.91 2.17 24.43
CA GLU A 357 -11.77 2.79 23.44
C GLU A 357 -13.16 2.16 23.47
N ARG A 358 -14.21 2.97 23.37
CA ARG A 358 -15.58 2.48 23.33
C ARG A 358 -16.02 2.25 21.89
N VAL A 359 -16.49 1.05 21.61
CA VAL A 359 -17.11 0.68 20.33
C VAL A 359 -18.62 0.90 20.46
N SER A 360 -19.13 2.07 20.10
CA SER A 360 -20.55 2.41 20.33
C SER A 360 -21.48 1.65 19.42
N ARG A 361 -21.15 1.52 18.13
CA ARG A 361 -21.92 0.78 17.12
C ARG A 361 -20.96 0.09 16.16
N LEU A 362 -21.44 -1.02 15.61
CA LEU A 362 -20.73 -1.82 14.61
C LEU A 362 -21.53 -1.88 13.31
N PHE A 363 -20.84 -1.95 12.19
CA PHE A 363 -21.45 -1.99 10.87
C PHE A 363 -20.75 -3.01 9.98
N GLN A 364 -21.56 -3.74 9.22
CA GLN A 364 -21.11 -4.39 8.00
C GLN A 364 -21.28 -3.40 6.86
N MET A 365 -20.21 -3.18 6.12
CA MET A 365 -20.20 -2.19 5.06
C MET A 365 -20.56 -2.80 3.71
N HIS A 366 -21.32 -2.04 2.93
CA HIS A 366 -21.55 -2.29 1.51
C HIS A 366 -21.26 -0.99 0.75
N SER A 367 -20.01 -0.79 0.37
CA SER A 367 -19.49 0.49 -0.10
C SER A 367 -19.76 1.60 0.93
N ASN A 368 -20.65 2.56 0.66
CA ASN A 368 -21.03 3.63 1.58
C ASN A 368 -22.26 3.32 2.47
N LYS A 369 -22.93 2.17 2.27
CA LYS A 369 -24.09 1.76 3.09
C LYS A 369 -23.63 1.04 4.34
N GLN A 370 -24.22 1.41 5.47
CA GLN A 370 -23.90 0.92 6.80
C GLN A 370 -25.03 0.02 7.31
N ASN A 371 -24.78 -1.29 7.43
CA ASN A 371 -25.73 -2.24 8.02
C ASN A 371 -25.33 -2.49 9.47
N PRO A 372 -26.18 -2.14 10.47
CA PRO A 372 -25.87 -2.34 11.88
C PRO A 372 -25.64 -3.81 12.21
N MET A 373 -24.61 -4.07 13.04
CA MET A 373 -24.27 -5.40 13.55
C MET A 373 -24.20 -5.36 15.08
N GLU A 374 -24.59 -6.47 15.72
CA GLU A 374 -24.45 -6.64 17.17
C GLU A 374 -23.02 -7.01 17.54
N SER A 375 -22.38 -7.84 16.72
CA SER A 375 -20.99 -8.27 16.91
C SER A 375 -20.28 -8.52 15.59
N ILE A 376 -18.96 -8.38 15.59
CA ILE A 376 -18.05 -8.77 14.50
C ILE A 376 -17.05 -9.75 15.09
N GLY A 377 -17.01 -10.96 14.54
CA GLY A 377 -16.20 -12.04 15.04
C GLY A 377 -14.91 -12.27 14.26
N CYS A 378 -14.13 -13.19 14.76
CA CYS A 378 -12.88 -13.67 14.17
C CYS A 378 -13.01 -13.94 12.67
N GLY A 379 -11.99 -13.55 11.91
CA GLY A 379 -11.91 -13.71 10.46
C GLY A 379 -12.74 -12.72 9.65
N ASP A 380 -13.46 -11.79 10.30
CA ASP A 380 -14.34 -10.85 9.61
C ASP A 380 -13.77 -9.43 9.54
N ILE A 381 -14.28 -8.67 8.58
CA ILE A 381 -13.98 -7.25 8.38
C ILE A 381 -15.25 -6.46 8.63
N GLY A 382 -15.13 -5.41 9.44
CA GLY A 382 -16.24 -4.52 9.72
C GLY A 382 -15.78 -3.11 10.02
N ALA A 383 -16.75 -2.27 10.38
CA ALA A 383 -16.50 -0.89 10.77
C ALA A 383 -17.16 -0.56 12.10
N GLY A 384 -16.56 0.33 12.86
CA GLY A 384 -17.07 0.75 14.15
C GLY A 384 -16.97 2.26 14.35
N VAL A 385 -17.83 2.78 15.22
CA VAL A 385 -17.83 4.20 15.63
C VAL A 385 -17.80 4.32 17.15
N GLY A 386 -17.36 5.49 17.63
CA GLY A 386 -17.30 5.80 19.06
C GLY A 386 -15.86 5.92 19.60
N PHE A 387 -14.89 5.57 18.79
CA PHE A 387 -13.47 5.73 19.13
C PHE A 387 -13.08 7.22 19.29
N LYS A 388 -12.29 7.51 20.33
CA LYS A 388 -11.80 8.87 20.61
C LYS A 388 -10.44 9.16 20.04
N ASP A 389 -9.50 8.20 20.17
CA ASP A 389 -8.12 8.32 19.71
C ASP A 389 -7.69 7.06 18.97
N ILE A 390 -8.25 6.87 17.77
CA ILE A 390 -7.94 5.76 16.87
C ILE A 390 -7.22 6.28 15.64
N ARG A 391 -6.20 5.53 15.19
CA ARG A 391 -5.44 5.82 13.97
C ARG A 391 -5.33 4.56 13.12
N THR A 392 -5.07 4.76 11.84
CA THR A 392 -4.72 3.67 10.94
C THR A 392 -3.44 2.98 11.42
N GLY A 393 -3.47 1.64 11.53
CA GLY A 393 -2.38 0.83 12.06
C GLY A 393 -2.51 0.49 13.54
N ASP A 394 -3.48 1.07 14.27
CA ASP A 394 -3.68 0.75 15.69
C ASP A 394 -4.16 -0.70 15.88
N THR A 395 -3.58 -1.37 16.86
CA THR A 395 -4.08 -2.67 17.32
C THR A 395 -5.09 -2.47 18.44
N LEU A 396 -6.24 -3.11 18.27
CA LEU A 396 -7.30 -3.19 19.26
C LEU A 396 -7.33 -4.60 19.84
N CYS A 397 -7.27 -4.75 21.15
CA CYS A 397 -7.21 -6.07 21.79
C CYS A 397 -7.95 -6.13 23.13
N ASP A 398 -7.96 -7.31 23.74
CA ASP A 398 -8.37 -7.50 25.13
C ASP A 398 -7.30 -6.90 26.06
N GLU A 399 -7.74 -6.13 27.07
CA GLU A 399 -6.84 -5.44 28.02
C GLU A 399 -6.02 -6.43 28.87
N ASN A 400 -6.61 -7.59 29.22
CA ASN A 400 -5.95 -8.57 30.08
C ASN A 400 -4.95 -9.45 29.32
N HIS A 401 -5.04 -9.43 27.98
CA HIS A 401 -4.20 -10.20 27.08
C HIS A 401 -3.67 -9.29 25.95
N PRO A 402 -2.87 -8.27 26.29
CA PRO A 402 -2.45 -7.27 25.31
C PRO A 402 -1.52 -7.86 24.26
N ILE A 403 -1.72 -7.45 23.02
CA ILE A 403 -0.90 -7.79 21.87
C ILE A 403 -0.83 -6.58 20.94
N THR A 404 0.35 -6.26 20.45
CA THR A 404 0.54 -5.27 19.39
C THR A 404 0.93 -5.99 18.12
N LEU A 405 0.13 -5.85 17.07
CA LEU A 405 0.46 -6.34 15.75
C LEU A 405 1.51 -5.41 15.13
N GLU A 406 2.29 -5.94 14.21
CA GLU A 406 3.30 -5.15 13.52
C GLU A 406 2.68 -3.90 12.88
N ALA A 407 3.27 -2.74 13.18
CA ALA A 407 2.81 -1.47 12.66
C ALA A 407 3.03 -1.40 11.15
N MET A 408 2.06 -0.85 10.43
CA MET A 408 2.25 -0.52 9.02
C MET A 408 3.24 0.65 8.92
N GLU A 409 4.27 0.48 8.11
CA GLU A 409 5.20 1.56 7.78
C GLU A 409 4.64 2.37 6.61
N PHE A 410 4.59 3.68 6.78
CA PHE A 410 4.12 4.58 5.74
C PHE A 410 5.28 5.44 5.24
N PRO A 411 5.43 5.59 3.91
CA PRO A 411 6.48 6.43 3.35
C PRO A 411 6.24 7.90 3.69
N ASP A 412 7.32 8.65 3.86
CA ASP A 412 7.24 10.09 4.03
C ASP A 412 6.73 10.78 2.76
N PRO A 413 5.93 11.85 2.90
CA PRO A 413 5.49 12.63 1.77
C PRO A 413 6.68 13.31 1.07
N VAL A 414 6.60 13.42 -0.27
CA VAL A 414 7.72 13.91 -1.09
C VAL A 414 7.47 15.27 -1.76
N ILE A 415 6.22 15.72 -1.77
CA ILE A 415 5.81 17.01 -2.35
C ILE A 415 4.98 17.80 -1.35
N GLY A 416 5.18 19.12 -1.29
CA GLY A 416 4.42 20.03 -0.46
C GLY A 416 3.83 21.20 -1.26
N ILE A 417 2.64 21.64 -0.88
CA ILE A 417 1.95 22.81 -1.44
C ILE A 417 1.49 23.70 -0.28
N ALA A 418 1.79 24.99 -0.39
CA ALA A 418 1.23 25.97 0.54
C ALA A 418 -0.25 26.20 0.23
N VAL A 419 -1.09 26.22 1.24
CA VAL A 419 -2.51 26.48 1.13
C VAL A 419 -2.92 27.63 2.02
N GLU A 420 -3.72 28.55 1.46
CA GLU A 420 -4.23 29.71 2.16
C GLU A 420 -5.75 29.82 1.95
N PRO A 421 -6.55 30.00 3.01
CA PRO A 421 -8.00 30.18 2.82
C PRO A 421 -8.28 31.50 2.12
N LYS A 422 -9.25 31.51 1.19
CA LYS A 422 -9.66 32.73 0.48
C LYS A 422 -10.32 33.75 1.39
N THR A 423 -10.94 33.31 2.47
CA THR A 423 -11.63 34.19 3.42
C THR A 423 -11.26 33.85 4.88
N GLN A 424 -11.30 34.85 5.75
CA GLN A 424 -11.03 34.68 7.19
C GLN A 424 -11.98 33.66 7.85
N LYS A 425 -13.21 33.55 7.35
CA LYS A 425 -14.21 32.59 7.86
C LYS A 425 -13.86 31.14 7.55
N ASP A 426 -13.06 30.92 6.51
CA ASP A 426 -12.66 29.58 6.10
C ASP A 426 -11.41 29.08 6.83
N LEU A 427 -10.73 29.92 7.63
CA LEU A 427 -9.52 29.57 8.35
C LEU A 427 -9.77 28.42 9.35
N ASP A 428 -10.80 28.56 10.19
CA ASP A 428 -11.14 27.52 11.18
C ASP A 428 -11.60 26.22 10.48
N LYS A 429 -12.37 26.35 9.41
CA LYS A 429 -12.82 25.19 8.63
C LYS A 429 -11.67 24.50 7.91
N LEU A 430 -10.71 25.28 7.39
CA LEU A 430 -9.49 24.74 6.78
C LEU A 430 -8.72 23.87 7.78
N GLY A 431 -8.46 24.41 8.99
CA GLY A 431 -7.78 23.67 10.05
C GLY A 431 -8.48 22.36 10.40
N VAL A 432 -9.80 22.41 10.62
CA VAL A 432 -10.62 21.21 10.93
C VAL A 432 -10.63 20.23 9.75
N GLY A 433 -10.77 20.72 8.53
CA GLY A 433 -10.77 19.86 7.32
C GLY A 433 -9.42 19.17 7.12
N LEU A 434 -8.33 19.92 7.22
CA LEU A 434 -6.97 19.39 7.08
C LEU A 434 -6.64 18.36 8.17
N GLN A 435 -7.03 18.61 9.42
CA GLN A 435 -6.83 17.67 10.51
C GLN A 435 -7.56 16.35 10.27
N LYS A 436 -8.83 16.41 9.85
CA LYS A 436 -9.61 15.19 9.54
C LYS A 436 -9.00 14.40 8.40
N LEU A 437 -8.56 15.07 7.33
CA LEU A 437 -7.92 14.41 6.19
C LEU A 437 -6.59 13.77 6.59
N ALA A 438 -5.81 14.42 7.48
CA ALA A 438 -4.57 13.85 8.02
C ALA A 438 -4.81 12.65 8.98
N GLU A 439 -5.97 12.58 9.62
CA GLU A 439 -6.36 11.41 10.42
C GLU A 439 -6.75 10.20 9.53
N GLU A 440 -7.28 10.46 8.33
CA GLU A 440 -7.66 9.43 7.36
C GLU A 440 -6.45 8.86 6.62
N ASP A 441 -5.52 9.73 6.24
CA ASP A 441 -4.35 9.39 5.42
C ASP A 441 -3.03 9.66 6.15
N PRO A 442 -2.31 8.62 6.59
CA PRO A 442 -1.04 8.78 7.31
C PRO A 442 0.11 9.31 6.44
N THR A 443 -0.02 9.32 5.10
CA THR A 443 0.96 9.90 4.18
C THR A 443 0.69 11.37 3.87
N PHE A 444 -0.44 11.88 4.33
CA PHE A 444 -0.79 13.29 4.24
C PHE A 444 -0.36 14.01 5.52
N ARG A 445 0.48 15.02 5.40
CA ARG A 445 0.96 15.83 6.52
C ARG A 445 0.54 17.28 6.36
N VAL A 446 0.29 17.91 7.49
CA VAL A 446 -0.06 19.34 7.58
C VAL A 446 0.90 20.00 8.55
N GLU A 447 1.63 20.98 8.08
CA GLU A 447 2.56 21.76 8.89
C GLU A 447 2.24 23.25 8.74
N THR A 448 2.20 23.95 9.85
CA THR A 448 2.06 25.41 9.83
C THR A 448 3.40 26.02 10.22
N ASN A 449 3.95 26.83 9.34
CA ASN A 449 5.17 27.57 9.63
C ASN A 449 4.85 28.66 10.68
N GLU A 450 5.43 28.54 11.86
CA GLU A 450 5.18 29.45 12.97
C GLU A 450 5.66 30.89 12.68
N GLU A 451 6.68 31.07 11.85
CA GLU A 451 7.23 32.39 11.51
C GLU A 451 6.40 33.10 10.44
N THR A 452 5.94 32.38 9.42
CA THR A 452 5.18 32.96 8.30
C THR A 452 3.67 32.82 8.44
N GLY A 453 3.19 31.94 9.33
CA GLY A 453 1.79 31.58 9.47
C GLY A 453 1.24 30.78 8.28
N GLN A 454 2.09 30.38 7.33
CA GLN A 454 1.70 29.66 6.14
C GLN A 454 1.47 28.18 6.45
N THR A 455 0.35 27.63 6.00
CA THR A 455 0.04 26.20 6.11
C THR A 455 0.52 25.48 4.87
N VAL A 456 1.39 24.49 5.06
CA VAL A 456 1.90 23.61 4.00
C VAL A 456 1.26 22.23 4.17
N ILE A 457 0.69 21.71 3.10
CA ILE A 457 0.21 20.33 3.00
C ILE A 457 1.19 19.51 2.18
N SER A 458 1.53 18.32 2.66
CA SER A 458 2.50 17.44 2.01
C SER A 458 1.88 16.08 1.72
N GLY A 459 2.24 15.47 0.58
CA GLY A 459 1.69 14.20 0.10
C GLY A 459 2.62 13.45 -0.84
N MET A 460 2.12 12.34 -1.40
CA MET A 460 2.90 11.40 -2.22
C MET A 460 3.06 11.83 -3.69
N GLY A 461 2.23 12.74 -4.18
CA GLY A 461 2.26 13.22 -5.57
C GLY A 461 1.31 14.36 -5.82
N GLU A 462 1.39 14.95 -7.03
CA GLU A 462 0.51 16.07 -7.44
C GLU A 462 -0.96 15.66 -7.41
N LEU A 463 -1.30 14.49 -7.95
CA LEU A 463 -2.67 13.99 -7.97
C LEU A 463 -3.23 13.79 -6.56
N HIS A 464 -2.41 13.27 -5.64
CA HIS A 464 -2.79 13.10 -4.24
C HIS A 464 -3.20 14.44 -3.61
N LEU A 465 -2.37 15.48 -3.73
CA LEU A 465 -2.66 16.81 -3.19
C LEU A 465 -3.83 17.50 -3.89
N ASP A 466 -3.99 17.32 -5.18
CA ASP A 466 -5.15 17.83 -5.93
C ASP A 466 -6.47 17.25 -5.41
N ILE A 467 -6.49 15.95 -5.11
CA ILE A 467 -7.66 15.28 -4.54
C ILE A 467 -7.96 15.80 -3.14
N ILE A 468 -6.94 15.96 -2.29
CA ILE A 468 -7.09 16.54 -0.94
C ILE A 468 -7.71 17.94 -1.01
N ILE A 469 -7.23 18.79 -1.91
CA ILE A 469 -7.75 20.15 -2.09
C ILE A 469 -9.19 20.15 -2.62
N ASP A 470 -9.49 19.25 -3.55
CA ASP A 470 -10.86 19.11 -4.07
C ASP A 470 -11.81 18.57 -2.98
N ARG A 471 -11.35 17.64 -2.11
CA ARG A 471 -12.11 17.20 -0.94
C ARG A 471 -12.37 18.34 0.05
N LEU A 472 -11.38 19.20 0.31
CA LEU A 472 -11.58 20.40 1.14
C LEU A 472 -12.69 21.30 0.59
N ARG A 473 -12.75 21.48 -0.73
CA ARG A 473 -13.78 22.27 -1.39
C ARG A 473 -15.16 21.61 -1.30
N ARG A 474 -15.26 20.32 -1.64
CA ARG A 474 -16.55 19.60 -1.75
C ARG A 474 -17.12 19.18 -0.39
N GLU A 475 -16.32 18.59 0.47
CA GLU A 475 -16.77 18.04 1.74
C GLU A 475 -16.83 19.10 2.85
N PHE A 476 -15.79 19.94 2.95
CA PHE A 476 -15.67 20.93 4.02
C PHE A 476 -16.13 22.34 3.62
N LYS A 477 -16.46 22.55 2.33
CA LYS A 477 -16.89 23.86 1.79
C LYS A 477 -15.85 24.95 2.06
N VAL A 478 -14.57 24.64 1.86
CA VAL A 478 -13.43 25.53 2.03
C VAL A 478 -12.81 25.86 0.68
N GLU A 479 -12.77 27.13 0.35
CA GLU A 479 -12.02 27.64 -0.81
C GLU A 479 -10.63 28.09 -0.36
N CYS A 480 -9.59 27.56 -1.01
CA CYS A 480 -8.20 27.91 -0.73
C CYS A 480 -7.44 28.29 -2.00
N ASN A 481 -6.46 29.19 -1.83
CA ASN A 481 -5.44 29.46 -2.83
C ASN A 481 -4.31 28.44 -2.65
N GLN A 482 -3.71 28.02 -3.77
CA GLN A 482 -2.61 27.08 -3.80
C GLN A 482 -1.33 27.82 -4.20
N GLY A 483 -0.27 27.59 -3.44
CA GLY A 483 1.08 27.98 -3.83
C GLY A 483 1.65 27.06 -4.91
N ARG A 484 2.86 27.34 -5.38
CA ARG A 484 3.58 26.43 -6.26
C ARG A 484 4.02 25.19 -5.49
N PRO A 485 3.95 24.00 -6.10
CA PRO A 485 4.49 22.79 -5.48
C PRO A 485 5.97 22.96 -5.14
N GLN A 486 6.34 22.55 -3.94
CA GLN A 486 7.73 22.57 -3.47
C GLN A 486 8.17 21.14 -3.13
N VAL A 487 9.39 20.82 -3.46
CA VAL A 487 10.01 19.54 -3.12
C VAL A 487 10.42 19.54 -1.66
N THR A 488 10.14 18.46 -0.97
CA THR A 488 10.62 18.24 0.38
C THR A 488 12.05 17.74 0.33
N TYR A 489 13.00 18.64 0.55
CA TYR A 489 14.42 18.32 0.66
C TYR A 489 14.71 17.69 2.03
N LYS A 490 15.84 17.00 2.12
CA LYS A 490 16.41 16.50 3.37
C LYS A 490 17.87 16.91 3.46
N GLU A 491 18.47 16.78 4.64
CA GLU A 491 19.90 17.06 4.85
C GLU A 491 20.61 15.76 5.25
N ALA A 492 21.90 15.69 4.97
CA ALA A 492 22.79 14.63 5.43
C ALA A 492 24.19 15.19 5.68
N ILE A 493 25.07 14.37 6.23
CA ILE A 493 26.48 14.69 6.38
C ILE A 493 27.32 13.74 5.52
N THR A 494 28.46 14.24 5.02
CA THR A 494 29.34 13.46 4.14
C THR A 494 30.64 13.04 4.81
N LYS A 495 30.98 13.62 5.96
CA LYS A 495 32.27 13.43 6.66
C LYS A 495 32.05 13.11 8.13
N SER A 496 33.04 12.45 8.73
CA SER A 496 33.09 12.26 10.18
C SER A 496 33.53 13.55 10.88
N CYS A 497 32.94 13.83 12.04
CA CYS A 497 33.34 14.93 12.91
C CYS A 497 33.28 14.48 14.37
N GLU A 498 34.36 14.73 15.12
CA GLU A 498 34.40 14.51 16.57
C GLU A 498 34.35 15.86 17.27
N LEU A 499 33.46 16.00 18.25
CA LEU A 499 33.19 17.24 18.95
C LEU A 499 32.98 16.98 20.44
N ARG A 500 33.58 17.84 21.25
CA ARG A 500 33.20 17.98 22.65
C ARG A 500 32.30 19.18 22.83
N GLU A 501 31.14 18.99 23.44
CA GLU A 501 30.20 20.06 23.78
C GLU A 501 29.94 20.10 25.30
N VAL A 502 30.02 21.29 25.84
CA VAL A 502 29.76 21.55 27.28
C VAL A 502 28.58 22.52 27.40
N PHE A 503 27.48 22.01 27.93
CA PHE A 503 26.33 22.83 28.26
C PHE A 503 26.42 23.28 29.71
N LYS A 504 26.54 24.59 29.94
CA LYS A 504 26.59 25.19 31.27
C LYS A 504 25.69 26.41 31.29
N LYS A 505 24.68 26.39 32.20
CA LYS A 505 23.79 27.53 32.41
C LYS A 505 23.58 27.71 33.90
N GLN A 506 23.85 28.94 34.40
CA GLN A 506 23.69 29.28 35.78
C GLN A 506 22.77 30.51 35.89
N THR A 507 21.58 30.33 36.47
CA THR A 507 20.59 31.38 36.66
C THR A 507 20.10 31.30 38.09
N GLY A 508 20.74 32.00 39.03
CA GLY A 508 20.28 32.28 40.38
C GLY A 508 19.61 31.12 41.15
N GLY A 509 20.26 29.96 41.28
CA GLY A 509 19.74 28.75 41.91
C GLY A 509 20.51 27.50 41.48
N ARG A 510 19.85 26.34 41.38
CA ARG A 510 20.43 25.09 40.85
C ARG A 510 20.87 25.31 39.41
N GLY A 511 22.16 25.08 39.12
CA GLY A 511 22.73 25.18 37.77
C GLY A 511 22.27 24.07 36.84
N LYS A 512 22.65 24.18 35.55
CA LYS A 512 22.49 23.16 34.54
C LYS A 512 23.86 22.83 33.96
N PHE A 513 24.25 21.57 33.97
CA PHE A 513 25.55 21.12 33.45
C PHE A 513 25.41 19.78 32.70
N ALA A 514 26.01 19.73 31.53
CA ALA A 514 26.25 18.49 30.79
C ALA A 514 27.50 18.65 29.91
N ASP A 515 28.28 17.60 29.78
CA ASP A 515 29.50 17.56 28.95
C ASP A 515 29.50 16.22 28.22
N ILE A 516 29.54 16.27 26.91
CA ILE A 516 29.55 15.09 26.02
C ILE A 516 30.63 15.21 24.98
N ILE A 517 31.26 14.08 24.65
CA ILE A 517 32.17 13.93 23.52
C ILE A 517 31.49 12.95 22.56
N VAL A 518 31.19 13.43 21.38
CA VAL A 518 30.48 12.65 20.36
C VAL A 518 31.25 12.65 19.05
N ARG A 519 31.18 11.53 18.35
CA ARG A 519 31.57 11.43 16.94
C ARG A 519 30.30 11.24 16.15
N ILE A 520 30.13 12.06 15.10
CA ILE A 520 29.09 11.91 14.12
C ILE A 520 29.69 11.54 12.77
N GLU A 521 29.04 10.65 12.05
CA GLU A 521 29.45 10.17 10.73
C GLU A 521 28.21 9.64 9.97
N PRO A 522 28.28 9.44 8.64
CA PRO A 522 27.23 8.73 7.91
C PRO A 522 27.00 7.33 8.51
N VAL A 523 25.77 6.81 8.45
CA VAL A 523 25.44 5.46 8.92
C VAL A 523 26.26 4.39 8.21
N ASP A 524 26.45 3.25 8.88
CA ASP A 524 27.15 2.10 8.29
C ASP A 524 26.32 1.52 7.12
N GLU A 525 27.01 0.97 6.11
CA GLU A 525 26.33 0.31 4.97
C GLU A 525 25.44 -0.83 5.48
N GLY A 526 24.19 -0.84 5.03
CA GLY A 526 23.19 -1.84 5.41
C GLY A 526 22.43 -1.55 6.72
N PHE A 527 22.66 -0.41 7.36
CA PHE A 527 21.86 -0.01 8.51
C PHE A 527 20.48 0.48 8.04
N GLU A 528 19.43 -0.13 8.57
CA GLU A 528 18.05 0.32 8.36
C GLU A 528 17.64 1.28 9.47
N GLY A 529 17.41 2.54 9.12
CA GLY A 529 16.98 3.61 10.03
C GLY A 529 17.72 4.94 9.82
N ASN A 530 17.23 6.00 10.47
CA ASN A 530 17.75 7.36 10.31
C ASN A 530 18.86 7.70 11.31
N LEU A 531 18.82 7.13 12.52
CA LEU A 531 19.81 7.35 13.57
C LEU A 531 20.39 6.04 14.08
N GLN A 532 21.68 5.84 13.84
CA GLN A 532 22.46 4.78 14.46
C GLN A 532 23.19 5.35 15.70
N PHE A 533 22.70 5.02 16.90
CA PHE A 533 23.29 5.51 18.14
C PHE A 533 24.12 4.43 18.81
N ILE A 534 25.39 4.73 19.13
CA ILE A 534 26.34 3.84 19.77
C ILE A 534 26.86 4.47 21.07
N ASP A 535 26.82 3.70 22.16
CA ASP A 535 27.38 4.08 23.44
C ASP A 535 28.74 3.41 23.65
N GLU A 536 29.80 4.20 23.69
CA GLU A 536 31.16 3.76 23.99
C GLU A 536 31.70 4.34 25.33
N VAL A 537 30.84 4.94 26.15
CA VAL A 537 31.26 5.57 27.43
C VAL A 537 31.82 4.51 28.38
N LYS A 538 33.03 4.75 28.86
CA LYS A 538 33.73 3.89 29.81
C LYS A 538 33.81 4.54 31.20
N GLY A 539 33.87 3.72 32.25
CA GLY A 539 34.13 4.17 33.62
C GLY A 539 32.97 4.90 34.33
N GLY A 540 31.77 4.98 33.73
CA GLY A 540 30.62 5.62 34.33
C GLY A 540 30.73 7.18 34.39
N ASN A 541 31.53 7.74 33.50
CA ASN A 541 31.73 9.23 33.42
C ASN A 541 30.42 9.96 33.11
N ILE A 542 29.50 9.29 32.36
CA ILE A 542 28.11 9.70 32.22
C ILE A 542 27.23 8.58 32.83
N PRO A 543 26.37 8.90 33.81
CA PRO A 543 25.41 7.95 34.35
C PRO A 543 24.50 7.38 33.27
N LYS A 544 24.26 6.07 33.35
CA LYS A 544 23.43 5.36 32.33
C LYS A 544 22.03 5.94 32.12
N GLU A 545 21.48 6.58 33.17
CA GLU A 545 20.17 7.25 33.11
C GLU A 545 20.14 8.50 32.20
N PHE A 546 21.30 9.07 31.83
CA PHE A 546 21.40 10.26 30.97
C PHE A 546 21.69 9.91 29.52
N ILE A 547 22.17 8.70 29.21
CA ILE A 547 22.49 8.26 27.85
C ILE A 547 21.25 8.29 26.93
N PRO A 548 20.07 7.79 27.36
CA PRO A 548 18.85 7.93 26.58
C PRO A 548 18.46 9.38 26.28
N SER A 549 18.79 10.31 27.18
CA SER A 549 18.52 11.75 26.99
C SER A 549 19.42 12.37 25.93
N VAL A 550 20.66 11.89 25.81
CA VAL A 550 21.56 12.28 24.70
C VAL A 550 21.00 11.80 23.38
N GLN A 551 20.61 10.52 23.28
CA GLN A 551 19.99 9.98 22.08
C GLN A 551 18.71 10.75 21.69
N LYS A 552 17.83 11.01 22.64
CA LYS A 552 16.61 11.81 22.45
C LYS A 552 16.92 13.21 21.94
N GLY A 553 18.00 13.85 22.46
CA GLY A 553 18.46 15.15 21.99
C GLY A 553 18.87 15.13 20.51
N PHE A 554 19.58 14.11 20.06
CA PHE A 554 19.92 13.94 18.65
C PHE A 554 18.66 13.71 17.79
N VAL A 555 17.75 12.82 18.19
CA VAL A 555 16.47 12.60 17.49
C VAL A 555 15.67 13.90 17.35
N THR A 556 15.63 14.72 18.39
CA THR A 556 14.94 16.01 18.36
C THR A 556 15.63 16.99 17.43
N ALA A 557 16.97 17.05 17.48
CA ALA A 557 17.75 17.96 16.65
C ALA A 557 17.74 17.62 15.17
N MET A 558 17.69 16.32 14.82
CA MET A 558 17.63 15.86 13.44
C MET A 558 16.39 16.33 12.67
N LYS A 559 15.35 16.76 13.36
CA LYS A 559 14.15 17.32 12.71
C LYS A 559 14.43 18.64 12.01
N ASN A 560 15.47 19.38 12.44
CA ASN A 560 15.86 20.67 11.90
C ASN A 560 17.35 20.69 11.59
N GLY A 561 17.70 20.49 10.33
CA GLY A 561 19.08 20.50 9.85
C GLY A 561 19.75 21.86 9.91
N VAL A 562 21.03 21.90 9.53
CA VAL A 562 21.90 23.08 9.68
C VAL A 562 21.97 23.94 8.42
N LEU A 563 21.51 23.45 7.26
CA LEU A 563 21.56 24.18 5.98
C LEU A 563 20.33 25.07 5.80
N ALA A 564 19.16 24.50 5.80
CA ALA A 564 17.89 25.20 5.60
C ALA A 564 16.78 24.73 6.58
N GLY A 565 17.16 23.93 7.57
CA GLY A 565 16.21 23.39 8.54
C GLY A 565 15.45 22.16 8.07
N TYR A 566 15.85 21.53 6.98
CA TYR A 566 15.26 20.27 6.54
C TYR A 566 15.68 19.11 7.46
N PRO A 567 14.86 18.06 7.59
CA PRO A 567 15.21 16.90 8.41
C PRO A 567 16.53 16.26 7.96
N VAL A 568 17.37 15.89 8.94
CA VAL A 568 18.64 15.18 8.68
C VAL A 568 18.39 13.67 8.71
N GLU A 569 18.92 12.97 7.74
CA GLU A 569 18.83 11.52 7.64
C GLU A 569 20.20 10.84 7.62
N HIS A 570 20.19 9.54 7.93
CA HIS A 570 21.37 8.67 7.84
C HIS A 570 22.54 9.13 8.72
N LEU A 571 22.25 9.46 9.98
CA LEU A 571 23.22 9.92 10.95
C LEU A 571 23.64 8.79 11.91
N LYS A 572 24.93 8.52 11.99
CA LYS A 572 25.52 7.70 13.05
C LYS A 572 26.13 8.58 14.10
N VAL A 573 25.79 8.35 15.36
CA VAL A 573 26.28 9.07 16.52
C VAL A 573 26.90 8.08 17.49
N THR A 574 28.20 8.23 17.76
CA THR A 574 28.91 7.49 18.79
C THR A 574 29.19 8.42 19.97
N LEU A 575 28.59 8.10 21.12
CA LEU A 575 28.89 8.79 22.38
C LEU A 575 30.17 8.19 22.96
N LEU A 576 31.26 8.96 22.86
CA LEU A 576 32.60 8.48 23.23
C LEU A 576 32.89 8.63 24.74
N ASP A 577 32.59 9.79 25.30
CA ASP A 577 32.85 10.12 26.71
C ASP A 577 32.10 11.38 27.12
N GLY A 578 32.28 11.81 28.35
CA GLY A 578 31.73 13.07 28.88
C GLY A 578 31.94 13.22 30.38
N SER A 579 31.22 14.17 30.97
CA SER A 579 31.20 14.34 32.42
C SER A 579 29.87 14.87 32.92
N PHE A 580 29.60 14.65 34.19
CA PHE A 580 28.39 15.16 34.84
C PHE A 580 28.75 15.86 36.17
N HIS A 581 27.84 16.69 36.62
CA HIS A 581 27.95 17.34 37.95
C HIS A 581 26.85 16.79 38.87
N PRO A 582 27.18 16.28 40.07
CA PRO A 582 26.22 15.59 40.94
C PRO A 582 24.95 16.38 41.29
N VAL A 583 25.03 17.71 41.29
CA VAL A 583 23.91 18.61 41.66
C VAL A 583 23.25 19.25 40.44
N ASP A 584 24.05 19.64 39.42
CA ASP A 584 23.60 20.48 38.31
C ASP A 584 23.31 19.69 37.04
N SER A 585 23.55 18.36 37.02
CA SER A 585 23.21 17.54 35.89
C SER A 585 21.82 16.89 36.00
N ASP A 586 21.08 16.94 34.94
CA ASP A 586 19.79 16.27 34.79
C ASP A 586 19.57 15.84 33.31
N GLN A 587 18.53 15.07 33.08
CA GLN A 587 18.18 14.56 31.75
C GLN A 587 18.02 15.69 30.72
N LEU A 588 17.37 16.80 31.10
CA LEU A 588 17.16 17.94 30.20
C LEU A 588 18.49 18.62 29.82
N SER A 589 19.43 18.70 30.74
CA SER A 589 20.76 19.27 30.46
C SER A 589 21.52 18.49 29.42
N PHE A 590 21.46 17.14 29.46
CA PHE A 590 22.07 16.26 28.47
C PHE A 590 21.32 16.30 27.12
N GLU A 591 20.00 16.40 27.11
CA GLU A 591 19.21 16.60 25.90
C GLU A 591 19.58 17.91 25.18
N LEU A 592 19.65 19.00 25.91
CA LEU A 592 20.05 20.30 25.36
C LEU A 592 21.52 20.34 24.91
N CYS A 593 22.42 19.67 25.64
CA CYS A 593 23.82 19.53 25.24
C CYS A 593 23.93 18.77 23.90
N ALA A 594 23.20 17.69 23.77
CA ALA A 594 23.14 16.90 22.53
C ALA A 594 22.63 17.72 21.34
N ILE A 595 21.59 18.53 21.52
CA ILE A 595 21.05 19.43 20.48
C ILE A 595 22.11 20.45 20.05
N GLN A 596 22.88 21.01 20.98
CA GLN A 596 23.96 21.96 20.65
C GLN A 596 25.12 21.26 19.96
N ALA A 597 25.51 20.06 20.43
CA ALA A 597 26.55 19.25 19.82
C ALA A 597 26.18 18.90 18.37
N PHE A 598 24.94 18.48 18.12
CA PHE A 598 24.43 18.20 16.77
C PHE A 598 24.63 19.38 15.83
N LYS A 599 24.16 20.57 16.20
CA LYS A 599 24.26 21.79 15.37
C LYS A 599 25.70 22.11 14.98
N LYS A 600 26.62 22.03 15.94
CA LYS A 600 28.04 22.36 15.72
C LYS A 600 28.75 21.26 14.92
N ALA A 601 28.49 20.01 15.25
CA ALA A 601 29.14 18.88 14.58
C ALA A 601 28.66 18.71 13.12
N CYS A 602 27.36 18.80 12.87
CA CYS A 602 26.81 18.72 11.49
C CYS A 602 27.33 19.86 10.62
N ALA A 603 27.48 21.08 11.13
CA ALA A 603 28.06 22.20 10.38
C ALA A 603 29.52 21.95 9.94
N GLN A 604 30.26 21.09 10.67
CA GLN A 604 31.65 20.75 10.36
C GLN A 604 31.79 19.45 9.56
N ALA A 605 30.80 18.59 9.63
CA ALA A 605 30.81 17.27 9.02
C ALA A 605 30.48 17.25 7.50
N GLY A 606 30.57 18.39 6.83
CA GLY A 606 30.26 18.51 5.40
C GLY A 606 28.78 18.26 5.11
N PRO A 607 27.89 19.14 5.60
CA PRO A 607 26.47 18.97 5.36
C PRO A 607 26.14 19.11 3.87
N CYS A 608 25.23 18.25 3.39
CA CYS A 608 24.74 18.25 2.01
C CYS A 608 23.21 18.21 1.99
N LEU A 609 22.65 18.68 0.88
CA LEU A 609 21.22 18.64 0.61
C LEU A 609 20.86 17.39 -0.17
N LEU A 610 19.79 16.72 0.21
CA LEU A 610 19.25 15.56 -0.49
C LEU A 610 17.95 15.94 -1.18
N GLU A 611 17.77 15.48 -2.42
CA GLU A 611 16.54 15.61 -3.18
C GLU A 611 15.88 14.26 -3.44
N PRO A 612 14.54 14.19 -3.51
CA PRO A 612 13.83 12.94 -3.83
C PRO A 612 14.00 12.61 -5.31
N ILE A 613 14.46 11.39 -5.58
CA ILE A 613 14.59 10.81 -6.92
C ILE A 613 13.38 9.92 -7.17
N MET A 614 12.75 10.14 -8.30
CA MET A 614 11.60 9.38 -8.77
C MET A 614 12.03 8.34 -9.79
N LYS A 615 11.50 7.12 -9.65
CA LYS A 615 11.51 6.10 -10.68
C LYS A 615 10.39 6.40 -11.67
N ILE A 616 10.74 6.49 -12.93
CA ILE A 616 9.83 6.88 -14.01
C ILE A 616 9.82 5.75 -15.03
N GLU A 617 8.64 5.37 -15.46
CA GLU A 617 8.45 4.43 -16.55
C GLU A 617 7.49 5.05 -17.56
N VAL A 618 7.94 5.15 -18.79
CA VAL A 618 7.18 5.77 -19.89
C VAL A 618 6.92 4.72 -20.95
N VAL A 619 5.65 4.46 -21.21
CA VAL A 619 5.20 3.63 -22.34
C VAL A 619 4.90 4.56 -23.50
N THR A 620 5.65 4.45 -24.58
CA THR A 620 5.60 5.38 -25.72
C THR A 620 5.68 4.63 -27.04
N PRO A 621 5.07 5.16 -28.13
CA PRO A 621 5.36 4.66 -29.49
C PRO A 621 6.84 4.76 -29.81
N GLU A 622 7.36 3.81 -30.62
CA GLU A 622 8.77 3.76 -31.00
C GLU A 622 9.25 5.07 -31.65
N GLU A 623 8.41 5.67 -32.49
CA GLU A 623 8.69 6.93 -33.18
C GLU A 623 8.94 8.12 -32.23
N SER A 624 8.29 8.14 -31.04
CA SER A 624 8.40 9.21 -30.05
C SER A 624 9.46 8.93 -28.96
N MET A 625 10.07 7.74 -28.95
CA MET A 625 11.02 7.32 -27.93
C MET A 625 12.22 8.27 -27.81
N GLY A 626 12.78 8.71 -28.94
CA GLY A 626 13.92 9.63 -28.96
C GLY A 626 13.61 10.97 -28.29
N ASP A 627 12.44 11.52 -28.55
CA ASP A 627 11.98 12.79 -27.95
C ASP A 627 11.72 12.65 -26.46
N VAL A 628 11.12 11.52 -26.04
CA VAL A 628 10.90 11.19 -24.62
C VAL A 628 12.23 11.10 -23.86
N ILE A 629 13.21 10.38 -24.40
CA ILE A 629 14.56 10.28 -23.80
C ILE A 629 15.24 11.66 -23.74
N SER A 630 15.12 12.45 -24.80
CA SER A 630 15.67 13.80 -24.83
C SER A 630 15.06 14.70 -23.76
N ASP A 631 13.75 14.63 -23.55
CA ASP A 631 13.07 15.41 -22.51
C ASP A 631 13.45 14.94 -21.09
N LEU A 632 13.50 13.62 -20.85
CA LEU A 632 13.99 13.08 -19.58
C LEU A 632 15.42 13.52 -19.26
N ASN A 633 16.32 13.49 -20.24
CA ASN A 633 17.70 13.95 -20.05
C ASN A 633 17.78 15.46 -19.74
N LYS A 634 16.94 16.29 -20.37
CA LYS A 634 16.81 17.73 -20.04
C LYS A 634 16.37 17.95 -18.59
N ARG A 635 15.58 17.03 -18.04
CA ARG A 635 15.10 17.01 -16.66
C ARG A 635 16.04 16.33 -15.69
N ARG A 636 17.32 16.24 -15.99
CA ARG A 636 18.34 15.53 -15.20
C ARG A 636 18.03 14.04 -14.99
N GLY A 637 17.18 13.47 -15.84
CA GLY A 637 16.83 12.06 -15.77
C GLY A 637 17.98 11.18 -16.24
N GLN A 638 18.15 10.06 -15.56
CA GLN A 638 19.08 9.00 -15.93
C GLN A 638 18.29 7.83 -16.47
N VAL A 639 18.40 7.55 -17.77
CA VAL A 639 17.76 6.40 -18.38
C VAL A 639 18.50 5.13 -17.98
N GLU A 640 17.83 4.22 -17.30
CA GLU A 640 18.39 2.96 -16.80
C GLU A 640 18.22 1.81 -17.80
N GLY A 641 17.14 1.84 -18.58
CA GLY A 641 16.86 0.78 -19.52
C GLY A 641 15.72 1.11 -20.48
N MET A 642 15.68 0.33 -21.54
CA MET A 642 14.62 0.37 -22.55
C MET A 642 14.17 -1.05 -22.83
N GLU A 643 12.88 -1.28 -22.77
CA GLU A 643 12.26 -2.58 -23.02
C GLU A 643 11.24 -2.46 -24.15
N ASN A 644 11.05 -3.55 -24.87
CA ASN A 644 10.01 -3.62 -25.89
C ASN A 644 8.71 -4.07 -25.23
N SER A 645 7.70 -3.20 -25.27
CA SER A 645 6.33 -3.66 -25.04
C SER A 645 5.86 -4.42 -26.28
N ARG A 646 5.10 -5.46 -26.10
CA ARG A 646 4.66 -6.34 -27.20
C ARG A 646 3.54 -5.76 -28.04
N SER A 647 2.92 -4.71 -27.57
CA SER A 647 1.99 -3.90 -28.37
C SER A 647 2.68 -3.04 -29.46
N GLY A 648 4.01 -3.18 -29.63
CA GLY A 648 4.82 -2.31 -30.50
C GLY A 648 5.22 -0.97 -29.84
N ALA A 649 4.86 -0.76 -28.58
CA ALA A 649 5.31 0.37 -27.79
C ALA A 649 6.68 0.08 -27.13
N ARG A 650 7.37 1.13 -26.76
CA ARG A 650 8.64 1.08 -26.02
C ARG A 650 8.41 1.50 -24.57
N ILE A 651 9.04 0.82 -23.64
CA ILE A 651 9.06 1.18 -22.22
C ILE A 651 10.42 1.79 -21.93
N VAL A 652 10.44 3.07 -21.56
CA VAL A 652 11.65 3.78 -21.11
C VAL A 652 11.62 3.85 -19.58
N LYS A 653 12.61 3.25 -18.93
CA LYS A 653 12.82 3.30 -17.49
C LYS A 653 13.89 4.33 -17.17
N ALA A 654 13.59 5.25 -16.29
CA ALA A 654 14.51 6.32 -15.90
C ALA A 654 14.35 6.67 -14.41
N LYS A 655 15.38 7.34 -13.89
CA LYS A 655 15.32 8.02 -12.59
C LYS A 655 15.54 9.50 -12.80
N ALA A 656 14.70 10.34 -12.21
CA ALA A 656 14.86 11.80 -12.29
C ALA A 656 14.48 12.48 -10.97
N PRO A 657 15.07 13.64 -10.66
CA PRO A 657 14.71 14.43 -9.49
C PRO A 657 13.26 14.93 -9.60
N LEU A 658 12.49 14.85 -8.52
CA LEU A 658 11.10 15.31 -8.48
C LEU A 658 10.96 16.78 -8.87
N ALA A 659 11.92 17.63 -8.49
CA ALA A 659 11.94 19.05 -8.82
C ALA A 659 11.82 19.33 -10.33
N GLU A 660 12.35 18.44 -11.16
CA GLU A 660 12.34 18.59 -12.63
C GLU A 660 11.09 17.94 -13.28
N MET A 661 10.32 17.21 -12.50
CA MET A 661 9.20 16.42 -13.02
C MET A 661 7.84 17.13 -12.98
N PHE A 662 7.77 18.31 -12.36
CA PHE A 662 6.55 19.10 -12.39
C PHE A 662 6.13 19.43 -13.83
N GLY A 663 4.83 19.19 -14.12
CA GLY A 663 4.27 19.38 -15.45
C GLY A 663 4.76 18.37 -16.53
N TYR A 664 5.49 17.32 -16.13
CA TYR A 664 6.02 16.32 -17.07
C TYR A 664 4.92 15.61 -17.87
N VAL A 665 3.81 15.25 -17.24
CA VAL A 665 2.68 14.57 -17.90
C VAL A 665 2.13 15.41 -19.06
N THR A 666 2.04 16.73 -18.89
CA THR A 666 1.59 17.65 -19.94
C THR A 666 2.62 17.74 -21.07
N ALA A 667 3.89 17.83 -20.73
CA ALA A 667 4.97 17.83 -21.72
C ALA A 667 4.99 16.52 -22.51
N LEU A 668 4.89 15.39 -21.84
CA LEU A 668 4.85 14.05 -22.44
C LEU A 668 3.67 13.91 -23.43
N ARG A 669 2.47 14.35 -23.04
CA ARG A 669 1.30 14.36 -23.94
C ARG A 669 1.53 15.20 -25.18
N THR A 670 2.17 16.34 -25.03
CA THR A 670 2.50 17.23 -26.18
C THR A 670 3.50 16.56 -27.12
N ILE A 671 4.57 16.00 -26.60
CA ILE A 671 5.64 15.31 -27.37
C ILE A 671 5.11 14.11 -28.13
N THR A 672 4.21 13.33 -27.50
CA THR A 672 3.72 12.07 -28.05
C THR A 672 2.32 12.14 -28.66
N SER A 673 1.75 13.34 -28.81
CA SER A 673 0.37 13.57 -29.26
C SER A 673 -0.66 12.77 -28.44
N GLY A 674 -0.45 12.68 -27.12
CA GLY A 674 -1.32 11.97 -26.18
C GLY A 674 -1.19 10.44 -26.20
N ARG A 675 -0.26 9.87 -26.97
CA ARG A 675 -0.12 8.41 -27.15
C ARG A 675 0.79 7.72 -26.14
N ALA A 676 1.52 8.48 -25.33
CA ALA A 676 2.34 7.91 -24.25
C ALA A 676 1.65 8.04 -22.89
N THR A 677 1.94 7.07 -22.04
CA THR A 677 1.57 7.09 -20.62
C THR A 677 2.84 7.05 -19.78
N SER A 678 2.80 7.66 -18.60
CA SER A 678 3.91 7.60 -17.67
C SER A 678 3.42 7.25 -16.28
N THR A 679 4.24 6.50 -15.55
CA THR A 679 4.10 6.27 -14.13
C THR A 679 5.33 6.82 -13.42
N MET A 680 5.14 7.39 -12.24
CA MET A 680 6.20 7.96 -11.45
C MET A 680 6.00 7.55 -9.99
N SER A 681 7.04 6.96 -9.38
CA SER A 681 7.02 6.54 -7.99
C SER A 681 8.30 6.98 -7.29
N PHE A 682 8.22 7.23 -5.98
CA PHE A 682 9.41 7.56 -5.19
C PHE A 682 10.40 6.38 -5.20
N SER A 683 11.68 6.67 -5.39
CA SER A 683 12.77 5.69 -5.36
C SER A 683 13.61 5.85 -4.09
N HIS A 684 14.33 6.94 -3.98
CA HIS A 684 15.24 7.23 -2.87
C HIS A 684 15.59 8.73 -2.83
N TYR A 685 16.26 9.16 -1.77
CA TYR A 685 16.89 10.47 -1.70
C TYR A 685 18.33 10.38 -2.20
N ALA A 686 18.77 11.36 -2.99
CA ALA A 686 20.14 11.46 -3.49
C ALA A 686 20.72 12.86 -3.25
N GLU A 687 22.04 12.94 -3.13
CA GLU A 687 22.76 14.21 -2.93
C GLU A 687 22.58 15.15 -4.14
N VAL A 688 22.23 16.38 -3.84
CA VAL A 688 22.06 17.45 -4.84
C VAL A 688 23.44 18.03 -5.21
N SER A 689 23.67 18.28 -6.49
CA SER A 689 24.90 18.95 -6.91
C SER A 689 25.08 20.30 -6.23
N THR A 690 26.32 20.69 -5.90
CA THR A 690 26.63 21.92 -5.16
C THR A 690 26.03 23.18 -5.79
N SER A 691 25.98 23.27 -7.14
CA SER A 691 25.40 24.40 -7.86
C SER A 691 23.89 24.54 -7.64
N ILE A 692 23.17 23.42 -7.66
CA ILE A 692 21.71 23.37 -7.45
C ILE A 692 21.40 23.55 -5.96
N ALA A 693 22.16 22.90 -5.07
CA ALA A 693 22.02 23.07 -3.63
C ALA A 693 22.15 24.54 -3.24
N LYS A 694 23.11 25.25 -3.82
CA LYS A 694 23.28 26.68 -3.60
C LYS A 694 22.06 27.49 -4.04
N ALA A 695 21.52 27.23 -5.21
CA ALA A 695 20.32 27.91 -5.72
C ALA A 695 19.10 27.65 -4.81
N VAL A 696 18.90 26.41 -4.40
CA VAL A 696 17.81 26.03 -3.48
C VAL A 696 17.95 26.72 -2.12
N LEU A 697 19.18 26.76 -1.56
CA LEU A 697 19.44 27.41 -0.26
C LEU A 697 19.29 28.94 -0.34
N GLU A 698 19.68 29.56 -1.45
CA GLU A 698 19.46 31.01 -1.67
C GLU A 698 17.95 31.33 -1.71
N GLU A 699 17.15 30.49 -2.35
CA GLU A 699 15.69 30.64 -2.40
C GLU A 699 15.03 30.48 -1.02
N CYS A 700 15.53 29.54 -0.21
CA CYS A 700 15.03 29.26 1.15
C CYS A 700 15.72 30.11 2.23
N GLN A 701 16.58 31.05 1.90
CA GLN A 701 17.42 31.80 2.86
C GLN A 701 18.26 30.90 3.78
N GLY A 702 18.66 29.75 3.27
CA GLY A 702 19.49 28.78 3.97
C GLY A 702 20.97 29.17 4.03
N ARG A 703 21.75 28.33 4.72
CA ARG A 703 23.19 28.57 4.97
C ARG A 703 24.09 28.07 3.86
N THR A 704 24.24 28.86 2.82
CA THR A 704 25.14 28.55 1.68
C THR A 704 26.63 28.54 2.05
N ASP A 705 27.00 29.21 3.16
CA ASP A 705 28.35 29.24 3.70
C ASP A 705 28.86 27.88 4.20
N LEU A 706 27.98 26.96 4.50
CA LEU A 706 28.29 25.61 4.95
C LEU A 706 28.47 24.60 3.79
N LEU A 707 28.07 24.94 2.56
CA LEU A 707 28.35 24.12 1.39
C LEU A 707 29.82 24.23 1.02
N LYS A 708 30.53 23.12 0.98
CA LYS A 708 31.97 23.07 0.61
C LYS A 708 32.19 22.20 -0.59
#